data_aac8611fd409163bbea0d45262b0f726
#
_entry.id   aac8611fd409163bbea0d45262b0f726
#
_cell.length_a   1.000
_cell.length_b   1.000
_cell.length_c   1.000
_cell.angle_alpha   90.00
_cell.angle_beta   90.00
_cell.angle_gamma   90.00
#
_symmetry.space_group_name_H-M   'P 1'
#
loop_
_entity.id
_entity.type
_entity.pdbx_description
1 polymer ?
#
loop_
_entity_poly.entity_id
_entity_poly.type
_entity_poly.pdbx_seq_one_letter_code
_entity_poly.pdbx_strand_id
1 'polypeptide(L)'
;QIPEELDTLRFSGPDLTPCPACLCAASTGEVFVGVDMLGSLGKGPGKGKVVRLVDSNGDGKPEESTVFTEVDNPRGLIAIGRKLYVLHTVIPASTGKLEAMHLSVFEDRDWNGVADGEGKILVSNVSPPKHNQARGADHTTNGIRLGIDGWIYIAVGDFGIVGAKGTDGTELTMLGGGVVRVRPDGSEMEVYTHGLRNIYDVAIDPFMNMFTRGNTNDGGGWNIRFIHQIQTGQYGYPMLFKHFTNEIVPALADLGGGSGTGALFLQEPTWPEKYNNVPLMCDWGRSQLIIHRVTPDGASFTQKPEKFIRLSQIADVDVDASGRLYGAAWDGAGYSGNPKKGYVQRYVPKGWSYQPFPAPAGLQDKALVSLLRSGSATARTAASQELLNRPVLANAVFAVALDRKASLASRVAAIFTYKQMAGAEANAALTGLAGDPEVREWVLRSLTDRKSQMEGVGKKVLVEALKDANPRVQVAAAVGLGRLGDPSVAKDLLAAATTGKGGEPAVAPGPPAFESKVIDKNGSVSIDVDVSKFKELYLVVTDGGNGTSTDHAAWFDPVFVNAAGKKVDLKTLKWKSAKSEWGRIGFGLSATGEVLKTRGGKPAPKGLGTHADSVIVYPVPRGATRFQARGGLASTSQNGSVQFIVSDSLPAMKAGGGNEGPHATPNPGILLAHVAVKALVDLRAAEACVAAVGTAQSEGALWALR
;
A
#
# COMPACT_ATOMS: atom_id res chain seq x y z
N GLN A 1 17.77 12.70 -9.54
CA GLN A 1 18.97 12.01 -9.05
C GLN A 1 18.76 10.54 -9.35
N ILE A 2 19.70 9.90 -10.05
CA ILE A 2 19.66 8.48 -10.42
C ILE A 2 20.81 7.83 -9.66
N PRO A 3 20.62 6.64 -9.04
CA PRO A 3 21.73 5.91 -8.43
C PRO A 3 22.88 5.65 -9.39
N GLU A 4 24.12 5.79 -8.92
CA GLU A 4 25.31 5.61 -9.76
C GLU A 4 25.49 4.20 -10.32
N GLU A 5 24.85 3.21 -9.68
CA GLU A 5 24.88 1.81 -10.09
C GLU A 5 23.90 1.48 -11.23
N LEU A 6 23.14 2.45 -11.70
CA LEU A 6 22.21 2.26 -12.80
C LEU A 6 22.70 2.95 -14.08
N ASP A 7 22.51 2.27 -15.18
CA ASP A 7 22.54 2.85 -16.52
C ASP A 7 21.13 3.23 -16.94
N THR A 8 21.00 4.37 -17.62
CA THR A 8 19.70 4.90 -18.01
C THR A 8 19.77 5.52 -19.41
N LEU A 9 18.70 5.27 -20.16
CA LEU A 9 18.53 5.84 -21.50
C LEU A 9 17.09 6.31 -21.70
N ARG A 10 16.91 7.39 -22.45
CA ARG A 10 15.59 7.79 -22.92
C ARG A 10 15.11 6.79 -23.97
N PHE A 11 14.10 6.01 -23.64
CA PHE A 11 13.55 4.95 -24.49
C PHE A 11 12.66 5.52 -25.59
N SER A 12 11.79 6.46 -25.25
CA SER A 12 10.96 7.19 -26.21
C SER A 12 10.78 8.65 -25.80
N GLY A 13 10.53 9.51 -26.78
CA GLY A 13 10.22 10.92 -26.61
C GLY A 13 8.77 11.27 -26.90
N PRO A 14 8.41 12.56 -26.86
CA PRO A 14 7.03 13.01 -27.12
C PRO A 14 6.56 12.82 -28.58
N ASP A 15 7.46 12.54 -29.48
CA ASP A 15 7.16 12.14 -30.87
C ASP A 15 6.47 10.78 -30.95
N LEU A 16 6.81 9.85 -30.06
CA LEU A 16 6.23 8.52 -29.97
C LEU A 16 5.21 8.40 -28.83
N THR A 17 5.55 8.91 -27.65
CA THR A 17 4.78 8.72 -26.41
C THR A 17 4.53 10.04 -25.67
N PRO A 18 3.79 11.00 -26.26
CA PRO A 18 3.43 12.23 -25.56
C PRO A 18 2.51 11.93 -24.38
N CYS A 19 2.72 12.58 -23.24
CA CYS A 19 1.91 12.41 -22.03
C CYS A 19 1.59 10.94 -21.68
N PRO A 20 2.59 10.07 -21.45
CA PRO A 20 2.35 8.67 -21.17
C PRO A 20 1.62 8.53 -19.82
N ALA A 21 0.38 8.03 -19.85
CA ALA A 21 -0.48 7.93 -18.68
C ALA A 21 -0.30 6.61 -17.92
N CYS A 22 -0.02 5.53 -18.62
CA CYS A 22 0.27 4.20 -18.09
C CYS A 22 1.23 3.46 -19.03
N LEU A 23 1.87 2.41 -18.52
CA LEU A 23 2.67 1.50 -19.34
C LEU A 23 2.60 0.06 -18.81
N CYS A 24 2.88 -0.91 -19.66
CA CYS A 24 3.27 -2.25 -19.23
C CYS A 24 4.42 -2.78 -20.09
N ALA A 25 5.31 -3.52 -19.45
CA ALA A 25 6.38 -4.24 -20.13
C ALA A 25 6.00 -5.73 -20.21
N ALA A 26 5.76 -6.22 -21.43
CA ALA A 26 5.55 -7.64 -21.65
C ALA A 26 6.80 -8.43 -21.23
N SER A 27 6.62 -9.66 -20.76
CA SER A 27 7.76 -10.51 -20.36
C SER A 27 8.81 -10.68 -21.46
N THR A 28 8.39 -10.67 -22.71
CA THR A 28 9.21 -10.79 -23.92
C THR A 28 9.92 -9.51 -24.35
N GLY A 29 9.60 -8.37 -23.73
CA GLY A 29 10.32 -7.11 -23.91
C GLY A 29 9.62 -6.05 -24.71
N GLU A 30 8.41 -6.30 -25.23
CA GLU A 30 7.58 -5.25 -25.80
C GLU A 30 7.09 -4.31 -24.70
N VAL A 31 7.13 -3.02 -24.94
CA VAL A 31 6.62 -2.00 -24.03
C VAL A 31 5.39 -1.34 -24.64
N PHE A 32 4.25 -1.52 -24.00
CA PHE A 32 3.02 -0.85 -24.37
C PHE A 32 2.84 0.41 -23.52
N VAL A 33 2.60 1.53 -24.17
CA VAL A 33 2.46 2.84 -23.52
C VAL A 33 1.11 3.44 -23.85
N GLY A 34 0.29 3.63 -22.82
CA GLY A 34 -0.96 4.36 -22.93
C GLY A 34 -0.68 5.87 -22.95
N VAL A 35 -0.97 6.49 -24.06
CA VAL A 35 -0.79 7.93 -24.30
C VAL A 35 -2.13 8.64 -24.12
N ASP A 36 -2.15 9.72 -23.36
CA ASP A 36 -3.30 10.61 -23.24
C ASP A 36 -2.88 12.08 -23.36
N MET A 37 -3.05 12.67 -24.51
CA MET A 37 -2.67 14.06 -24.78
C MET A 37 -3.51 15.09 -24.03
N LEU A 38 -4.57 14.69 -23.32
CA LEU A 38 -5.36 15.53 -22.42
C LEU A 38 -4.98 15.36 -20.95
N GLY A 39 -3.94 14.59 -20.65
CA GLY A 39 -3.46 14.34 -19.31
C GLY A 39 -4.49 13.62 -18.43
N SER A 40 -4.67 14.06 -17.17
CA SER A 40 -5.63 13.43 -16.27
C SER A 40 -7.09 13.89 -16.49
N LEU A 41 -7.35 14.85 -17.35
CA LEU A 41 -8.72 15.31 -17.56
C LEU A 41 -9.53 14.39 -18.48
N GLY A 42 -8.92 13.84 -19.55
CA GLY A 42 -9.51 12.80 -20.39
C GLY A 42 -10.95 13.05 -20.87
N LYS A 43 -11.27 14.28 -21.33
CA LYS A 43 -12.63 14.70 -21.65
C LYS A 43 -12.89 14.88 -23.16
N GLY A 44 -11.94 14.62 -24.00
CA GLY A 44 -12.05 14.83 -25.44
C GLY A 44 -11.76 13.56 -26.24
N PRO A 45 -12.51 13.31 -27.34
CA PRO A 45 -12.32 12.13 -28.18
C PRO A 45 -11.04 12.20 -29.01
N GLY A 46 -10.49 11.03 -29.36
CA GLY A 46 -9.37 10.87 -30.30
C GLY A 46 -8.06 11.50 -29.81
N LYS A 47 -7.84 11.55 -28.48
CA LYS A 47 -6.63 12.09 -27.86
C LYS A 47 -5.81 11.03 -27.12
N GLY A 48 -6.31 9.82 -27.07
CA GLY A 48 -5.63 8.66 -26.46
C GLY A 48 -5.26 7.62 -27.52
N LYS A 49 -4.26 6.83 -27.21
CA LYS A 49 -3.84 5.64 -27.97
C LYS A 49 -2.95 4.76 -27.12
N VAL A 50 -2.75 3.51 -27.53
CA VAL A 50 -1.70 2.65 -27.00
C VAL A 50 -0.63 2.48 -28.07
N VAL A 51 0.61 2.80 -27.72
CA VAL A 51 1.79 2.63 -28.59
C VAL A 51 2.57 1.41 -28.12
N ARG A 52 2.89 0.48 -29.04
CA ARG A 52 3.82 -0.63 -28.83
C ARG A 52 5.22 -0.22 -29.28
N LEU A 53 6.21 -0.46 -28.45
CA LEU A 53 7.63 -0.20 -28.70
C LEU A 53 8.43 -1.48 -28.49
N VAL A 54 9.37 -1.78 -29.36
CA VAL A 54 10.23 -2.97 -29.27
C VAL A 54 11.69 -2.61 -29.43
N ASP A 55 12.48 -2.91 -28.39
CA ASP A 55 13.94 -2.88 -28.39
C ASP A 55 14.45 -4.32 -28.46
N SER A 56 14.63 -4.82 -29.67
CA SER A 56 14.98 -6.21 -29.95
C SER A 56 16.45 -6.53 -29.72
N ASN A 57 17.33 -5.53 -29.81
CA ASN A 57 18.77 -5.67 -29.66
C ASN A 57 19.27 -5.31 -28.24
N GLY A 58 18.42 -4.71 -27.39
CA GLY A 58 18.71 -4.36 -26.01
C GLY A 58 19.55 -3.09 -25.84
N ASP A 59 19.72 -2.27 -26.89
CA ASP A 59 20.53 -1.05 -26.81
C ASP A 59 19.82 0.14 -26.12
N GLY A 60 18.51 0.01 -25.88
CA GLY A 60 17.69 1.00 -25.20
C GLY A 60 17.00 1.98 -26.11
N LYS A 61 16.92 1.67 -27.39
CA LYS A 61 16.14 2.41 -28.38
C LYS A 61 15.19 1.42 -29.06
N PRO A 62 13.92 1.77 -29.25
CA PRO A 62 13.02 0.88 -29.97
C PRO A 62 13.33 0.91 -31.47
N GLU A 63 13.58 -0.27 -32.05
CA GLU A 63 13.67 -0.46 -33.50
C GLU A 63 12.31 -0.42 -34.16
N GLU A 64 11.26 -0.85 -33.41
CA GLU A 64 9.88 -0.87 -33.91
C GLU A 64 9.00 0.00 -33.02
N SER A 65 8.10 0.74 -33.67
CA SER A 65 7.04 1.49 -32.99
C SER A 65 5.75 1.42 -33.82
N THR A 66 4.66 1.00 -33.19
CA THR A 66 3.34 0.92 -33.84
C THR A 66 2.27 1.52 -32.93
N VAL A 67 1.22 2.08 -33.51
CA VAL A 67 -0.01 2.36 -32.76
C VAL A 67 -0.75 1.04 -32.66
N PHE A 68 -0.73 0.42 -31.46
CA PHE A 68 -1.35 -0.86 -31.23
C PHE A 68 -2.88 -0.78 -31.31
N THR A 69 -3.46 0.22 -30.68
CA THR A 69 -4.89 0.53 -30.76
C THR A 69 -5.16 1.99 -30.41
N GLU A 70 -6.24 2.54 -30.95
CA GLU A 70 -6.74 3.86 -30.57
C GLU A 70 -7.88 3.70 -29.57
N VAL A 71 -7.71 4.30 -28.37
CA VAL A 71 -8.69 4.34 -27.29
C VAL A 71 -8.61 5.67 -26.59
N ASP A 72 -9.71 6.17 -26.05
CA ASP A 72 -9.69 7.38 -25.27
C ASP A 72 -9.18 7.10 -23.86
N ASN A 73 -8.30 7.97 -23.37
CA ASN A 73 -7.87 8.03 -21.98
C ASN A 73 -7.46 6.65 -21.39
N PRO A 74 -6.46 5.95 -21.94
CA PRO A 74 -5.96 4.70 -21.39
C PRO A 74 -5.39 4.94 -19.99
N ARG A 75 -5.76 4.06 -19.01
CA ARG A 75 -5.43 4.22 -17.60
C ARG A 75 -4.66 3.06 -16.98
N GLY A 76 -4.71 1.90 -17.59
CA GLY A 76 -3.99 0.72 -17.12
C GLY A 76 -3.86 -0.29 -18.23
N LEU A 77 -2.74 -1.01 -18.26
CA LEU A 77 -2.38 -1.97 -19.29
C LEU A 77 -1.85 -3.26 -18.67
N ILE A 78 -2.20 -4.42 -19.26
CA ILE A 78 -1.59 -5.72 -18.96
C ILE A 78 -1.40 -6.48 -20.25
N ALA A 79 -0.19 -6.94 -20.54
CA ALA A 79 0.12 -7.79 -21.69
C ALA A 79 0.22 -9.27 -21.28
N ILE A 80 -0.53 -10.15 -21.93
CA ILE A 80 -0.50 -11.60 -21.74
C ILE A 80 -0.48 -12.28 -23.11
N GLY A 81 0.68 -12.76 -23.52
CA GLY A 81 0.84 -13.36 -24.84
C GLY A 81 0.46 -12.36 -25.94
N ARG A 82 -0.55 -12.74 -26.76
CA ARG A 82 -1.07 -11.89 -27.84
C ARG A 82 -2.13 -10.87 -27.40
N LYS A 83 -2.49 -10.86 -26.13
CA LYS A 83 -3.60 -10.05 -25.60
C LYS A 83 -3.07 -8.87 -24.82
N LEU A 84 -3.66 -7.72 -25.07
CA LEU A 84 -3.48 -6.51 -24.28
C LEU A 84 -4.81 -6.14 -23.61
N TYR A 85 -4.83 -6.14 -22.30
CA TYR A 85 -5.94 -5.64 -21.47
C TYR A 85 -5.76 -4.15 -21.30
N VAL A 86 -6.80 -3.39 -21.58
CA VAL A 86 -6.77 -1.94 -21.56
C VAL A 86 -7.95 -1.41 -20.75
N LEU A 87 -7.65 -0.63 -19.75
CA LEU A 87 -8.64 0.16 -19.03
C LEU A 87 -8.73 1.54 -19.69
N HIS A 88 -9.91 1.89 -20.21
CA HIS A 88 -10.05 3.10 -21.03
C HIS A 88 -11.45 3.70 -20.95
N THR A 89 -11.58 4.99 -21.29
CA THR A 89 -12.87 5.65 -21.46
C THR A 89 -13.39 5.50 -22.89
N VAL A 90 -14.68 5.80 -23.06
CA VAL A 90 -15.35 5.87 -24.37
C VAL A 90 -15.95 7.25 -24.53
N ILE A 91 -15.46 7.99 -25.53
CA ILE A 91 -15.90 9.37 -25.84
C ILE A 91 -16.23 9.43 -27.34
N PRO A 92 -17.47 9.11 -27.77
CA PRO A 92 -17.82 9.14 -29.17
C PRO A 92 -17.62 10.52 -29.80
N ALA A 93 -16.98 10.58 -30.96
CA ALA A 93 -16.75 11.83 -31.67
C ALA A 93 -18.06 12.57 -32.03
N SER A 94 -19.15 11.84 -32.23
CA SER A 94 -20.48 12.39 -32.51
C SER A 94 -21.09 13.20 -31.38
N THR A 95 -20.79 12.81 -30.10
CA THR A 95 -21.32 13.51 -28.91
C THR A 95 -20.26 14.35 -28.22
N GLY A 96 -18.97 14.00 -28.35
CA GLY A 96 -17.85 14.60 -27.62
C GLY A 96 -17.97 14.48 -26.09
N LYS A 97 -18.87 13.58 -25.61
CA LYS A 97 -19.12 13.37 -24.18
C LYS A 97 -18.65 12.01 -23.77
N LEU A 98 -18.07 11.93 -22.58
CA LEU A 98 -17.68 10.65 -21.97
C LEU A 98 -18.95 9.86 -21.63
N GLU A 99 -19.14 8.71 -22.27
CA GLU A 99 -20.33 7.86 -22.12
C GLU A 99 -20.09 6.62 -21.27
N ALA A 100 -18.84 6.12 -21.22
CA ALA A 100 -18.52 4.91 -20.48
C ALA A 100 -17.01 4.87 -20.11
N MET A 101 -16.68 3.95 -19.21
CA MET A 101 -15.31 3.48 -18.96
C MET A 101 -15.34 1.96 -18.91
N HIS A 102 -14.43 1.31 -19.62
CA HIS A 102 -14.42 -0.15 -19.77
C HIS A 102 -13.04 -0.74 -19.45
N LEU A 103 -13.04 -2.00 -19.00
CA LEU A 103 -11.92 -2.90 -19.16
C LEU A 103 -12.17 -3.72 -20.43
N SER A 104 -11.31 -3.57 -21.43
CA SER A 104 -11.38 -4.29 -22.70
C SER A 104 -10.13 -5.11 -22.95
N VAL A 105 -10.24 -6.17 -23.76
CA VAL A 105 -9.09 -6.93 -24.25
C VAL A 105 -8.99 -6.79 -25.75
N PHE A 106 -7.79 -6.47 -26.22
CA PHE A 106 -7.40 -6.40 -27.63
C PHE A 106 -6.44 -7.55 -27.94
N GLU A 107 -6.45 -8.09 -29.13
CA GLU A 107 -5.62 -9.22 -29.53
C GLU A 107 -4.90 -8.93 -30.85
N ASP A 108 -3.60 -9.21 -30.90
CA ASP A 108 -2.75 -9.21 -32.11
C ASP A 108 -2.52 -10.68 -32.52
N ARG A 109 -3.31 -11.19 -33.42
CA ARG A 109 -3.32 -12.62 -33.85
C ARG A 109 -2.22 -12.96 -34.81
N ASP A 110 -1.85 -12.02 -35.67
CA ASP A 110 -0.85 -12.19 -36.72
C ASP A 110 0.56 -11.66 -36.35
N TRP A 111 0.70 -11.13 -35.12
CA TRP A 111 1.97 -10.60 -34.61
C TRP A 111 2.53 -9.39 -35.39
N ASN A 112 1.68 -8.60 -35.99
CA ASN A 112 2.11 -7.40 -36.72
C ASN A 112 2.27 -6.16 -35.84
N GLY A 113 1.97 -6.27 -34.54
CA GLY A 113 2.09 -5.19 -33.57
C GLY A 113 0.91 -4.23 -33.55
N VAL A 114 -0.21 -4.62 -34.15
CA VAL A 114 -1.47 -3.87 -34.21
C VAL A 114 -2.62 -4.78 -33.79
N ALA A 115 -3.57 -4.29 -33.03
CA ALA A 115 -4.72 -5.07 -32.62
C ALA A 115 -5.64 -5.42 -33.80
N ASP A 116 -6.11 -6.67 -33.84
CA ASP A 116 -7.02 -7.18 -34.84
C ASP A 116 -8.49 -6.82 -34.55
N GLY A 117 -8.92 -5.66 -35.00
CA GLY A 117 -10.29 -5.19 -34.87
C GLY A 117 -10.59 -4.50 -33.51
N GLU A 118 -11.88 -4.41 -33.21
CA GLU A 118 -12.35 -3.76 -31.99
C GLU A 118 -12.07 -4.62 -30.76
N GLY A 119 -11.72 -3.96 -29.63
CA GLY A 119 -11.50 -4.64 -28.36
C GLY A 119 -12.80 -5.26 -27.80
N LYS A 120 -12.69 -6.47 -27.24
CA LYS A 120 -13.79 -7.10 -26.52
C LYS A 120 -13.93 -6.48 -25.14
N ILE A 121 -15.10 -5.90 -24.81
CA ILE A 121 -15.40 -5.41 -23.47
C ILE A 121 -15.52 -6.60 -22.51
N LEU A 122 -14.72 -6.60 -21.46
CA LEU A 122 -14.74 -7.59 -20.37
C LEU A 122 -15.57 -7.11 -19.18
N VAL A 123 -15.39 -5.85 -18.80
CA VAL A 123 -16.21 -5.21 -17.78
C VAL A 123 -16.63 -3.84 -18.29
N SER A 124 -17.93 -3.60 -18.31
CA SER A 124 -18.49 -2.31 -18.69
C SER A 124 -18.74 -1.42 -17.47
N ASN A 125 -18.67 -0.09 -17.66
CA ASN A 125 -19.02 0.92 -16.68
C ASN A 125 -18.25 0.84 -15.34
N VAL A 126 -16.94 0.60 -15.42
CA VAL A 126 -16.05 0.55 -14.24
C VAL A 126 -15.82 1.92 -13.59
N SER A 127 -16.48 2.96 -14.06
CA SER A 127 -16.54 4.28 -13.40
C SER A 127 -17.80 5.03 -13.84
N PRO A 128 -18.45 5.84 -12.96
CA PRO A 128 -19.65 6.58 -13.29
C PRO A 128 -19.40 7.68 -14.33
N PRO A 129 -19.99 7.64 -15.53
CA PRO A 129 -19.71 8.61 -16.60
C PRO A 129 -20.01 10.06 -16.20
N LYS A 130 -21.06 10.27 -15.39
CA LYS A 130 -21.46 11.60 -14.91
C LYS A 130 -20.34 12.29 -14.10
N HIS A 131 -19.65 11.56 -13.24
CA HIS A 131 -18.55 12.11 -12.44
C HIS A 131 -17.32 12.37 -13.30
N ASN A 132 -16.99 11.45 -14.21
CA ASN A 132 -15.90 11.63 -15.16
C ASN A 132 -16.11 12.86 -16.04
N GLN A 133 -17.30 13.01 -16.59
CA GLN A 133 -17.65 14.17 -17.46
C GLN A 133 -17.56 15.50 -16.67
N ALA A 134 -17.99 15.51 -15.42
CA ALA A 134 -17.99 16.71 -14.61
C ALA A 134 -16.56 17.15 -14.20
N ARG A 135 -15.74 16.22 -13.70
CA ARG A 135 -14.44 16.54 -13.13
C ARG A 135 -13.25 16.17 -14.04
N GLY A 136 -13.31 15.05 -14.71
CA GLY A 136 -12.19 14.41 -15.43
C GLY A 136 -11.90 13.03 -14.88
N ALA A 137 -10.88 12.39 -15.44
CA ALA A 137 -10.59 10.99 -15.18
C ALA A 137 -9.60 10.75 -14.03
N ASP A 138 -9.17 11.77 -13.33
CA ASP A 138 -8.15 11.69 -12.26
C ASP A 138 -8.61 10.98 -10.97
N HIS A 139 -9.91 10.82 -10.77
CA HIS A 139 -10.51 10.12 -9.62
C HIS A 139 -11.35 8.90 -10.02
N THR A 140 -11.17 8.43 -11.24
CA THR A 140 -11.87 7.26 -11.78
C THR A 140 -11.21 5.95 -11.35
N THR A 141 -11.54 4.90 -12.04
CA THR A 141 -10.79 3.64 -12.06
C THR A 141 -9.49 3.84 -12.83
N ASN A 142 -8.38 3.39 -12.27
CA ASN A 142 -7.03 3.70 -12.75
C ASN A 142 -6.24 2.41 -13.09
N GLY A 143 -5.07 2.17 -12.48
CA GLY A 143 -4.18 1.07 -12.81
C GLY A 143 -4.78 -0.32 -12.67
N ILE A 144 -4.27 -1.25 -13.44
CA ILE A 144 -4.61 -2.67 -13.38
C ILE A 144 -3.34 -3.51 -13.26
N ARG A 145 -3.37 -4.56 -12.43
CA ARG A 145 -2.26 -5.50 -12.26
C ARG A 145 -2.74 -6.94 -12.24
N LEU A 146 -1.95 -7.84 -12.82
CA LEU A 146 -2.21 -9.27 -12.80
C LEU A 146 -1.52 -9.91 -11.58
N GLY A 147 -2.30 -10.60 -10.74
CA GLY A 147 -1.75 -11.42 -9.66
C GLY A 147 -1.35 -12.82 -10.16
N ILE A 148 -0.43 -13.47 -9.45
CA ILE A 148 -0.05 -14.87 -9.73
C ILE A 148 -1.23 -15.84 -9.52
N ASP A 149 -2.25 -15.42 -8.79
CA ASP A 149 -3.54 -16.10 -8.63
C ASP A 149 -4.45 -15.97 -9.85
N GLY A 150 -4.02 -15.22 -10.88
CA GLY A 150 -4.69 -15.05 -12.15
C GLY A 150 -5.86 -14.07 -12.14
N TRP A 151 -5.98 -13.23 -11.10
CA TRP A 151 -6.92 -12.13 -11.10
C TRP A 151 -6.29 -10.86 -11.66
N ILE A 152 -7.09 -10.08 -12.38
CA ILE A 152 -6.81 -8.68 -12.70
C ILE A 152 -7.32 -7.85 -11.53
N TYR A 153 -6.42 -7.20 -10.82
CA TYR A 153 -6.70 -6.25 -9.75
C TYR A 153 -6.80 -4.85 -10.33
N ILE A 154 -7.85 -4.14 -9.96
CA ILE A 154 -8.22 -2.84 -10.52
C ILE A 154 -8.22 -1.81 -9.40
N ALA A 155 -7.37 -0.80 -9.49
CA ALA A 155 -7.35 0.32 -8.56
C ALA A 155 -8.50 1.29 -8.87
N VAL A 156 -9.36 1.54 -7.89
CA VAL A 156 -10.56 2.37 -8.04
C VAL A 156 -10.44 3.64 -7.20
N GLY A 157 -10.59 4.79 -7.83
CA GLY A 157 -10.66 6.09 -7.16
C GLY A 157 -12.01 6.34 -6.50
N ASP A 158 -12.14 7.47 -5.82
CA ASP A 158 -13.31 7.78 -4.98
C ASP A 158 -14.61 8.08 -5.75
N PHE A 159 -14.58 8.17 -7.08
CA PHE A 159 -15.80 8.13 -7.88
C PHE A 159 -16.51 6.78 -7.79
N GLY A 160 -15.77 5.74 -7.40
CA GLY A 160 -16.30 4.40 -7.23
C GLY A 160 -16.76 3.75 -8.54
N ILE A 161 -17.56 2.72 -8.38
CA ILE A 161 -18.19 1.95 -9.46
C ILE A 161 -19.69 1.93 -9.20
N VAL A 162 -20.49 2.13 -10.25
CA VAL A 162 -21.96 2.05 -10.16
C VAL A 162 -22.48 1.23 -11.33
N GLY A 163 -22.98 0.02 -11.00
CA GLY A 163 -23.58 -0.87 -11.99
C GLY A 163 -22.60 -1.37 -13.07
N ALA A 164 -21.32 -1.59 -12.68
CA ALA A 164 -20.39 -2.27 -13.60
C ALA A 164 -20.85 -3.69 -13.87
N LYS A 165 -20.66 -4.18 -15.10
CA LYS A 165 -21.16 -5.47 -15.52
C LYS A 165 -20.07 -6.32 -16.19
N GLY A 166 -19.84 -7.51 -15.64
CA GLY A 166 -18.92 -8.51 -16.16
C GLY A 166 -19.53 -9.37 -17.27
N THR A 167 -18.71 -10.20 -17.90
CA THR A 167 -19.13 -11.09 -19.01
C THR A 167 -20.09 -12.18 -18.58
N ASP A 168 -20.07 -12.58 -17.32
CA ASP A 168 -20.97 -13.59 -16.71
C ASP A 168 -22.28 -12.98 -16.19
N GLY A 169 -22.48 -11.67 -16.38
CA GLY A 169 -23.63 -10.94 -15.89
C GLY A 169 -23.51 -10.48 -14.43
N THR A 170 -22.38 -10.72 -13.76
CA THR A 170 -22.11 -10.17 -12.42
C THR A 170 -22.19 -8.65 -12.48
N GLU A 171 -23.00 -8.05 -11.60
CA GLU A 171 -23.10 -6.60 -11.44
C GLU A 171 -22.44 -6.16 -10.15
N LEU A 172 -21.72 -5.03 -10.17
CA LEU A 172 -21.03 -4.50 -9.02
C LEU A 172 -21.23 -3.00 -8.86
N THR A 173 -21.56 -2.60 -7.62
CA THR A 173 -21.54 -1.21 -7.17
C THR A 173 -20.64 -1.11 -5.94
N MET A 174 -19.68 -0.19 -5.96
CA MET A 174 -18.82 0.15 -4.84
C MET A 174 -18.74 1.67 -4.75
N LEU A 175 -19.31 2.25 -3.70
CA LEU A 175 -19.29 3.71 -3.47
C LEU A 175 -18.00 4.10 -2.77
N GLY A 176 -17.20 4.95 -3.40
CA GLY A 176 -15.86 5.31 -2.94
C GLY A 176 -14.77 4.40 -3.52
N GLY A 177 -13.52 4.66 -3.15
CA GLY A 177 -12.37 3.96 -3.69
C GLY A 177 -12.04 2.66 -2.98
N GLY A 178 -11.28 1.84 -3.66
CA GLY A 178 -10.84 0.53 -3.19
C GLY A 178 -10.13 -0.25 -4.29
N VAL A 179 -10.05 -1.55 -4.10
CA VAL A 179 -9.57 -2.48 -5.11
C VAL A 179 -10.68 -3.44 -5.48
N VAL A 180 -10.96 -3.57 -6.76
CA VAL A 180 -11.84 -4.59 -7.33
C VAL A 180 -10.99 -5.60 -8.07
N ARG A 181 -11.41 -6.85 -8.16
CA ARG A 181 -10.76 -7.85 -8.99
C ARG A 181 -11.75 -8.56 -9.90
N VAL A 182 -11.26 -9.01 -11.04
CA VAL A 182 -12.03 -9.70 -12.07
C VAL A 182 -11.15 -10.74 -12.76
N ARG A 183 -11.74 -11.82 -13.26
CA ARG A 183 -10.98 -12.80 -14.06
C ARG A 183 -10.62 -12.24 -15.43
N PRO A 184 -9.54 -12.72 -16.09
CA PRO A 184 -9.14 -12.25 -17.42
C PRO A 184 -10.17 -12.45 -18.53
N ASP A 185 -11.18 -13.27 -18.30
CA ASP A 185 -12.33 -13.43 -19.21
C ASP A 185 -13.48 -12.45 -18.92
N GLY A 186 -13.36 -11.63 -17.88
CA GLY A 186 -14.37 -10.66 -17.43
C GLY A 186 -15.40 -11.20 -16.46
N SER A 187 -15.24 -12.43 -15.97
CA SER A 187 -16.15 -13.07 -15.01
C SER A 187 -15.76 -12.84 -13.56
N GLU A 188 -16.65 -13.20 -12.63
CA GLU A 188 -16.45 -13.26 -11.18
C GLU A 188 -15.98 -11.93 -10.56
N MET A 189 -16.43 -10.79 -11.05
CA MET A 189 -16.04 -9.49 -10.53
C MET A 189 -16.45 -9.34 -9.05
N GLU A 190 -15.51 -8.93 -8.19
CA GLU A 190 -15.78 -8.72 -6.77
C GLU A 190 -14.93 -7.59 -6.15
N VAL A 191 -15.43 -7.01 -5.07
CA VAL A 191 -14.66 -6.06 -4.24
C VAL A 191 -13.59 -6.82 -3.46
N TYR A 192 -12.33 -6.39 -3.59
CA TYR A 192 -11.22 -6.94 -2.82
C TYR A 192 -10.96 -6.13 -1.55
N THR A 193 -10.90 -4.79 -1.65
CA THR A 193 -10.79 -3.86 -0.52
C THR A 193 -11.66 -2.64 -0.74
N HIS A 194 -11.98 -1.91 0.33
CA HIS A 194 -12.84 -0.73 0.28
C HIS A 194 -12.37 0.35 1.26
N GLY A 195 -12.91 1.58 1.09
CA GLY A 195 -12.66 2.68 2.02
C GLY A 195 -11.36 3.43 1.74
N LEU A 196 -10.94 3.48 0.49
CA LEU A 196 -9.86 4.33 0.01
C LEU A 196 -10.42 5.57 -0.70
N ARG A 197 -9.61 6.62 -0.79
CA ARG A 197 -10.00 7.79 -1.56
C ARG A 197 -9.59 7.63 -3.02
N ASN A 198 -8.40 8.03 -3.37
CA ASN A 198 -7.92 7.93 -4.74
C ASN A 198 -6.61 7.18 -4.77
N ILE A 199 -6.69 5.93 -5.16
CA ILE A 199 -5.53 5.09 -5.47
C ILE A 199 -5.40 4.98 -6.98
N TYR A 200 -4.17 4.91 -7.47
CA TYR A 200 -3.89 4.91 -8.89
C TYR A 200 -3.40 3.56 -9.39
N ASP A 201 -2.70 2.80 -8.55
CA ASP A 201 -2.21 1.48 -8.90
C ASP A 201 -1.88 0.67 -7.63
N VAL A 202 -1.55 -0.60 -7.79
CA VAL A 202 -1.14 -1.51 -6.73
C VAL A 202 0.13 -2.27 -7.10
N ALA A 203 1.04 -2.44 -6.14
CA ALA A 203 2.18 -3.35 -6.26
C ALA A 203 1.83 -4.67 -5.59
N ILE A 204 1.97 -5.78 -6.30
CA ILE A 204 1.67 -7.13 -5.79
C ILE A 204 2.97 -7.93 -5.74
N ASP A 205 3.35 -8.39 -4.55
CA ASP A 205 4.53 -9.21 -4.38
C ASP A 205 4.27 -10.70 -4.76
N PRO A 206 5.31 -11.53 -4.87
CA PRO A 206 5.15 -12.95 -5.20
C PRO A 206 4.34 -13.77 -4.18
N PHE A 207 4.04 -13.20 -3.03
CA PHE A 207 3.27 -13.78 -1.94
C PHE A 207 1.86 -13.21 -1.84
N MET A 208 1.43 -12.48 -2.88
CA MET A 208 0.13 -11.83 -2.93
C MET A 208 -0.10 -10.81 -1.80
N ASN A 209 0.97 -10.20 -1.27
CA ASN A 209 0.85 -8.98 -0.50
C ASN A 209 0.72 -7.82 -1.47
N MET A 210 -0.25 -6.97 -1.22
CA MET A 210 -0.57 -5.85 -2.10
C MET A 210 -0.32 -4.53 -1.39
N PHE A 211 0.36 -3.62 -2.05
CA PHE A 211 0.69 -2.30 -1.51
C PHE A 211 0.23 -1.19 -2.45
N THR A 212 -0.15 -0.04 -1.89
CA THR A 212 -0.50 1.14 -2.67
C THR A 212 -0.14 2.44 -1.94
N ARG A 213 0.03 3.51 -2.70
CA ARG A 213 0.08 4.88 -2.17
C ARG A 213 -1.25 5.56 -2.46
N GLY A 214 -2.08 5.67 -1.43
CA GLY A 214 -3.39 6.31 -1.52
C GLY A 214 -3.32 7.77 -1.13
N ASN A 215 -4.09 8.59 -1.81
CA ASN A 215 -4.27 10.01 -1.53
C ASN A 215 -5.53 10.21 -0.67
N THR A 216 -5.43 11.00 0.40
CA THR A 216 -6.55 11.21 1.35
C THR A 216 -6.91 12.65 1.59
N ASN A 217 -6.68 13.53 0.65
CA ASN A 217 -6.89 14.95 0.79
C ASN A 217 -8.28 15.33 1.37
N ASP A 218 -8.34 15.56 2.68
CA ASP A 218 -9.56 15.91 3.39
C ASP A 218 -9.60 17.37 3.82
N GLY A 219 -9.16 18.24 2.95
CA GLY A 219 -9.36 19.67 3.13
C GLY A 219 -8.12 20.46 3.49
N GLY A 220 -6.98 20.15 2.95
CA GLY A 220 -5.86 21.05 3.09
C GLY A 220 -4.51 20.57 2.64
N GLY A 221 -4.36 19.31 2.37
CA GLY A 221 -3.09 18.79 1.88
C GLY A 221 -3.30 17.49 1.15
N TRP A 222 -2.60 17.23 0.12
CA TRP A 222 -2.67 16.01 -0.69
C TRP A 222 -1.89 14.91 0.02
N ASN A 223 -2.36 14.48 1.22
CA ASN A 223 -1.65 13.51 2.03
C ASN A 223 -1.66 12.13 1.39
N ILE A 224 -0.49 11.55 1.32
CA ILE A 224 -0.26 10.21 0.80
C ILE A 224 -0.06 9.26 1.96
N ARG A 225 -0.75 8.12 1.91
CA ARG A 225 -0.53 6.99 2.81
C ARG A 225 0.01 5.81 2.05
N PHE A 226 0.97 5.12 2.64
CA PHE A 226 1.38 3.81 2.17
C PHE A 226 0.60 2.74 2.92
N ILE A 227 -0.06 1.87 2.17
CA ILE A 227 -1.11 0.98 2.65
C ILE A 227 -0.80 -0.46 2.23
N HIS A 228 -0.91 -1.40 3.18
CA HIS A 228 -1.00 -2.82 2.90
C HIS A 228 -2.47 -3.18 2.68
N GLN A 229 -2.80 -3.68 1.51
CA GLN A 229 -4.14 -4.08 1.10
C GLN A 229 -4.38 -5.55 1.49
N ILE A 230 -5.33 -5.80 2.36
CA ILE A 230 -5.76 -7.16 2.71
C ILE A 230 -7.16 -7.43 2.17
N GLN A 231 -7.41 -8.66 1.73
CA GLN A 231 -8.73 -9.03 1.22
C GLN A 231 -9.81 -8.77 2.28
N THR A 232 -10.92 -8.16 1.87
CA THR A 232 -12.02 -7.67 2.73
C THR A 232 -11.67 -6.48 3.64
N GLY A 233 -10.47 -5.92 3.52
CA GLY A 233 -10.03 -4.77 4.31
C GLY A 233 -10.86 -3.51 4.05
N GLN A 234 -11.23 -2.81 5.14
CA GLN A 234 -11.88 -1.50 5.13
C GLN A 234 -10.90 -0.45 5.67
N TYR A 235 -10.61 0.58 4.87
CA TYR A 235 -9.62 1.63 5.18
C TYR A 235 -10.26 2.95 5.63
N GLY A 236 -11.57 3.00 5.69
CA GLY A 236 -12.35 4.01 6.42
C GLY A 236 -12.74 5.27 5.66
N TYR A 237 -12.17 5.56 4.49
CA TYR A 237 -12.56 6.77 3.75
C TYR A 237 -14.00 6.64 3.19
N PRO A 238 -14.82 7.69 3.23
CA PRO A 238 -14.55 9.02 3.78
C PRO A 238 -14.96 9.17 5.25
N MET A 239 -15.78 8.28 5.80
CA MET A 239 -16.45 8.53 7.09
C MET A 239 -15.70 7.92 8.28
N LEU A 240 -15.34 6.64 8.18
CA LEU A 240 -14.82 5.90 9.33
C LEU A 240 -13.43 6.34 9.74
N PHE A 241 -12.59 6.77 8.81
CA PHE A 241 -11.17 7.01 9.05
C PHE A 241 -10.88 8.19 10.00
N LYS A 242 -11.85 9.11 10.20
CA LYS A 242 -11.75 10.20 11.16
C LYS A 242 -12.45 9.91 12.49
N HIS A 243 -13.48 9.10 12.46
CA HIS A 243 -14.41 8.96 13.59
C HIS A 243 -14.34 7.57 14.25
N PHE A 244 -13.95 6.54 13.50
CA PHE A 244 -13.98 5.15 13.94
C PHE A 244 -12.66 4.45 13.60
N THR A 245 -11.55 5.06 14.00
CA THR A 245 -10.20 4.60 13.67
C THR A 245 -9.88 3.19 14.18
N ASN A 246 -10.59 2.70 15.20
CA ASN A 246 -10.44 1.34 15.74
C ASN A 246 -11.12 0.28 14.87
N GLU A 247 -11.90 0.67 13.86
CA GLU A 247 -12.68 -0.22 13.03
C GLU A 247 -12.16 -0.32 11.60
N ILE A 248 -11.04 0.32 11.31
CA ILE A 248 -10.39 0.32 10.01
C ILE A 248 -9.04 -0.37 10.06
N VAL A 249 -8.59 -0.84 8.90
CA VAL A 249 -7.19 -1.25 8.73
C VAL A 249 -6.33 0.02 8.66
N PRO A 250 -5.38 0.23 9.57
CA PRO A 250 -4.54 1.41 9.55
C PRO A 250 -3.53 1.34 8.40
N ALA A 251 -3.16 2.50 7.85
CA ALA A 251 -2.06 2.60 6.91
C ALA A 251 -0.73 2.25 7.59
N LEU A 252 0.26 1.84 6.80
CA LEU A 252 1.62 1.57 7.28
C LEU A 252 2.43 2.86 7.51
N ALA A 253 2.10 3.94 6.79
CA ALA A 253 2.70 5.25 6.96
C ALA A 253 1.79 6.36 6.41
N ASP A 254 1.82 7.52 7.06
CA ASP A 254 1.42 8.80 6.50
C ASP A 254 2.69 9.53 6.03
N LEU A 255 2.70 9.96 4.78
CA LEU A 255 3.89 10.48 4.11
C LEU A 255 3.77 11.98 3.79
N GLY A 256 2.71 12.63 4.27
CA GLY A 256 2.42 14.02 3.94
C GLY A 256 2.07 14.25 2.47
N GLY A 257 2.18 15.49 1.99
CA GLY A 257 1.75 15.88 0.65
C GLY A 257 2.45 15.14 -0.49
N GLY A 258 1.71 14.83 -1.56
CA GLY A 258 2.20 14.15 -2.76
C GLY A 258 1.04 13.74 -3.67
N SER A 259 1.33 12.92 -4.67
CA SER A 259 0.33 12.34 -5.58
C SER A 259 0.82 10.97 -6.05
N GLY A 260 0.33 9.91 -5.40
CA GLY A 260 0.65 8.53 -5.78
C GLY A 260 0.08 8.21 -7.16
N THR A 261 0.85 7.52 -8.00
CA THR A 261 0.46 7.05 -9.32
C THR A 261 0.84 5.57 -9.48
N GLY A 262 1.58 5.16 -10.51
CA GLY A 262 1.93 3.78 -10.77
C GLY A 262 2.67 3.08 -9.63
N ALA A 263 2.59 1.76 -9.59
CA ALA A 263 3.20 0.92 -8.57
C ALA A 263 3.70 -0.41 -9.16
N LEU A 264 4.81 -0.92 -8.64
CA LEU A 264 5.40 -2.19 -9.05
C LEU A 264 6.05 -2.86 -7.83
N PHE A 265 5.98 -4.18 -7.72
CA PHE A 265 6.89 -4.93 -6.85
C PHE A 265 8.04 -5.46 -7.68
N LEU A 266 9.24 -4.94 -7.45
CA LEU A 266 10.42 -5.36 -8.21
C LEU A 266 11.02 -6.63 -7.61
N GLN A 267 11.00 -7.72 -8.38
CA GLN A 267 11.73 -8.94 -8.07
C GLN A 267 12.30 -9.55 -9.35
N GLU A 268 13.50 -9.08 -9.71
CA GLU A 268 14.20 -9.54 -10.91
C GLU A 268 15.67 -9.87 -10.54
N PRO A 269 16.20 -11.05 -10.90
CA PRO A 269 17.51 -11.53 -10.43
C PRO A 269 18.68 -10.70 -10.94
N THR A 270 18.51 -9.91 -11.99
CA THR A 270 19.52 -9.00 -12.52
C THR A 270 19.71 -7.73 -11.68
N TRP A 271 18.77 -7.43 -10.79
CA TRP A 271 18.80 -6.22 -9.96
C TRP A 271 19.60 -6.44 -8.67
N PRO A 272 20.42 -5.47 -8.23
CA PRO A 272 21.09 -5.53 -6.94
C PRO A 272 20.10 -5.70 -5.78
N GLU A 273 20.46 -6.50 -4.79
CA GLU A 273 19.61 -6.82 -3.64
C GLU A 273 19.03 -5.57 -2.95
N LYS A 274 19.82 -4.50 -2.83
CA LYS A 274 19.38 -3.23 -2.23
C LYS A 274 18.23 -2.54 -2.96
N TYR A 275 17.94 -2.89 -4.22
CA TYR A 275 16.84 -2.33 -5.02
C TYR A 275 15.81 -3.38 -5.39
N ASN A 276 16.01 -4.61 -4.97
CA ASN A 276 15.20 -5.77 -5.32
C ASN A 276 14.31 -6.24 -4.15
N ASN A 277 13.30 -7.03 -4.42
CA ASN A 277 12.34 -7.53 -3.43
C ASN A 277 11.63 -6.40 -2.65
N VAL A 278 11.24 -5.35 -3.34
CA VAL A 278 10.66 -4.14 -2.75
C VAL A 278 9.49 -3.59 -3.58
N PRO A 279 8.46 -3.01 -2.93
CA PRO A 279 7.50 -2.17 -3.62
C PRO A 279 8.16 -0.87 -4.09
N LEU A 280 7.99 -0.57 -5.37
CA LEU A 280 8.32 0.69 -6.03
C LEU A 280 7.03 1.49 -6.22
N MET A 281 7.00 2.73 -5.74
CA MET A 281 5.82 3.60 -5.80
C MET A 281 6.16 4.91 -6.49
N CYS A 282 5.42 5.23 -7.53
CA CYS A 282 5.50 6.51 -8.21
C CYS A 282 4.80 7.60 -7.38
N ASP A 283 5.43 8.76 -7.31
CA ASP A 283 4.84 9.98 -6.77
C ASP A 283 4.97 11.10 -7.81
N TRP A 284 3.88 11.32 -8.55
CA TRP A 284 3.82 12.32 -9.61
C TRP A 284 4.04 13.72 -9.07
N GLY A 285 3.44 14.07 -7.94
CA GLY A 285 3.56 15.39 -7.34
C GLY A 285 4.97 15.71 -6.86
N ARG A 286 5.72 14.70 -6.40
CA ARG A 286 7.12 14.84 -5.98
C ARG A 286 8.12 14.55 -7.07
N SER A 287 7.67 14.08 -8.24
CA SER A 287 8.54 13.63 -9.35
C SER A 287 9.55 12.58 -8.89
N GLN A 288 9.08 11.57 -8.16
CA GLN A 288 9.93 10.61 -7.47
C GLN A 288 9.39 9.19 -7.59
N LEU A 289 10.25 8.23 -7.96
CA LEU A 289 10.05 6.81 -7.69
C LEU A 289 10.64 6.51 -6.31
N ILE A 290 9.85 5.86 -5.47
CA ILE A 290 10.17 5.62 -4.06
C ILE A 290 10.18 4.12 -3.80
N ILE A 291 11.24 3.62 -3.17
CA ILE A 291 11.29 2.28 -2.57
C ILE A 291 10.60 2.35 -1.20
N HIS A 292 9.73 1.40 -0.91
CA HIS A 292 9.28 1.14 0.45
C HIS A 292 9.90 -0.15 0.95
N ARG A 293 10.80 -0.07 1.94
CA ARG A 293 11.34 -1.28 2.58
C ARG A 293 10.35 -1.80 3.58
N VAL A 294 9.65 -2.84 3.19
CA VAL A 294 8.68 -3.52 4.03
C VAL A 294 9.35 -4.62 4.84
N THR A 295 9.01 -4.71 6.11
CA THR A 295 9.44 -5.78 7.03
C THR A 295 8.21 -6.41 7.64
N PRO A 296 8.05 -7.75 7.59
CA PRO A 296 6.91 -8.43 8.19
C PRO A 296 6.74 -8.08 9.67
N ASP A 297 5.50 -7.80 10.07
CA ASP A 297 5.10 -7.53 11.44
C ASP A 297 3.70 -8.11 11.67
N GLY A 298 3.62 -9.23 12.40
CA GLY A 298 2.38 -9.97 12.58
C GLY A 298 1.75 -10.37 11.24
N ALA A 299 0.49 -10.01 11.04
CA ALA A 299 -0.22 -10.24 9.77
C ALA A 299 0.00 -9.13 8.73
N SER A 300 0.80 -8.12 9.05
CA SER A 300 1.08 -6.96 8.19
C SER A 300 2.59 -6.68 8.10
N PHE A 301 2.95 -5.40 8.00
CA PHE A 301 4.32 -4.95 7.81
C PHE A 301 4.57 -3.63 8.56
N THR A 302 5.82 -3.40 8.91
CA THR A 302 6.37 -2.05 9.05
C THR A 302 7.01 -1.64 7.73
N GLN A 303 7.33 -0.35 7.58
CA GLN A 303 7.95 0.14 6.34
C GLN A 303 8.92 1.30 6.58
N LYS A 304 9.85 1.49 5.64
CA LYS A 304 10.74 2.66 5.57
C LYS A 304 10.79 3.16 4.13
N PRO A 305 10.41 4.42 3.83
CA PRO A 305 10.48 4.97 2.48
C PRO A 305 11.91 5.43 2.15
N GLU A 306 12.34 5.20 0.92
CA GLU A 306 13.63 5.65 0.39
C GLU A 306 13.43 6.26 -1.00
N LYS A 307 13.99 7.47 -1.23
CA LYS A 307 14.02 8.06 -2.58
C LYS A 307 14.93 7.20 -3.46
N PHE A 308 14.41 6.80 -4.61
CA PHE A 308 15.16 5.94 -5.53
C PHE A 308 15.54 6.68 -6.81
N ILE A 309 14.58 7.01 -7.66
CA ILE A 309 14.84 7.66 -8.95
C ILE A 309 13.99 8.93 -9.02
N ARG A 310 14.62 10.04 -9.40
CA ARG A 310 13.89 11.26 -9.75
C ARG A 310 13.52 11.22 -11.22
N LEU A 311 12.23 11.26 -11.52
CA LEU A 311 11.67 11.29 -12.86
C LEU A 311 10.51 12.29 -12.90
N SER A 312 10.58 13.26 -13.82
CA SER A 312 9.66 14.43 -13.85
C SER A 312 8.21 13.99 -14.04
N GLN A 313 7.38 14.21 -13.01
CA GLN A 313 5.97 13.82 -13.02
C GLN A 313 5.78 12.36 -13.44
N ILE A 314 6.47 11.45 -12.76
CA ILE A 314 6.38 10.00 -13.04
C ILE A 314 4.93 9.54 -12.90
N ALA A 315 4.41 8.90 -13.96
CA ALA A 315 3.04 8.41 -14.02
C ALA A 315 2.96 6.91 -13.73
N ASP A 316 3.88 6.12 -14.28
CA ASP A 316 3.83 4.65 -14.15
C ASP A 316 5.23 4.02 -14.25
N VAL A 317 5.33 2.75 -13.83
CA VAL A 317 6.58 1.96 -13.82
C VAL A 317 6.28 0.48 -14.04
N ASP A 318 7.09 -0.20 -14.86
CA ASP A 318 6.99 -1.65 -15.03
C ASP A 318 8.33 -2.26 -15.46
N VAL A 319 8.47 -3.60 -15.42
CA VAL A 319 9.70 -4.33 -15.69
C VAL A 319 9.44 -5.57 -16.55
N ASP A 320 10.29 -5.82 -17.55
CA ASP A 320 10.27 -7.05 -18.32
C ASP A 320 11.09 -8.19 -17.70
N ALA A 321 10.98 -9.40 -18.23
CA ALA A 321 11.69 -10.56 -17.68
C ALA A 321 13.21 -10.57 -17.97
N SER A 322 13.73 -9.65 -18.77
CA SER A 322 15.17 -9.42 -18.93
C SER A 322 15.72 -8.47 -17.85
N GLY A 323 14.85 -7.85 -17.05
CA GLY A 323 15.20 -6.93 -15.97
C GLY A 323 15.28 -5.46 -16.40
N ARG A 324 14.79 -5.08 -17.57
CA ARG A 324 14.69 -3.67 -17.98
C ARG A 324 13.50 -3.02 -17.28
N LEU A 325 13.78 -2.04 -16.43
CA LEU A 325 12.77 -1.23 -15.74
C LEU A 325 12.46 0.01 -16.61
N TYR A 326 11.18 0.27 -16.82
CA TYR A 326 10.70 1.41 -17.58
C TYR A 326 9.87 2.34 -16.70
N GLY A 327 10.06 3.65 -16.84
CA GLY A 327 9.28 4.67 -16.14
C GLY A 327 8.70 5.67 -17.12
N ALA A 328 7.39 5.92 -17.01
CA ALA A 328 6.66 6.91 -17.80
C ALA A 328 6.66 8.27 -17.10
N ALA A 329 6.97 9.34 -17.81
CA ALA A 329 7.07 10.70 -17.28
C ALA A 329 6.32 11.73 -18.12
N TRP A 330 5.60 12.64 -17.47
CA TRP A 330 4.90 13.73 -18.16
C TRP A 330 5.76 14.95 -18.48
N ASP A 331 6.92 15.10 -17.84
CA ASP A 331 7.89 16.16 -18.10
C ASP A 331 7.32 17.60 -18.03
N GLY A 332 6.44 17.85 -17.07
CA GLY A 332 5.81 19.15 -16.89
C GLY A 332 4.62 19.42 -17.83
N ALA A 333 3.98 18.37 -18.38
CA ALA A 333 2.79 18.53 -19.23
C ALA A 333 1.57 19.10 -18.49
N GLY A 334 1.49 18.92 -17.15
CA GLY A 334 0.38 19.37 -16.31
C GLY A 334 -0.90 18.55 -16.49
N TYR A 335 -1.94 18.88 -15.75
CA TYR A 335 -3.22 18.14 -15.75
C TYR A 335 -3.96 18.15 -17.08
N SER A 336 -3.76 19.21 -17.88
CA SER A 336 -4.40 19.35 -19.20
C SER A 336 -3.66 18.61 -20.32
N GLY A 337 -2.53 17.97 -19.98
CA GLY A 337 -1.66 17.36 -20.95
C GLY A 337 -0.91 18.34 -21.84
N ASN A 338 0.07 17.85 -22.57
CA ASN A 338 0.80 18.59 -23.59
C ASN A 338 1.39 17.61 -24.62
N PRO A 339 0.94 17.64 -25.90
CA PRO A 339 1.39 16.69 -26.91
C PRO A 339 2.89 16.80 -27.28
N LYS A 340 3.59 17.85 -26.80
CA LYS A 340 5.01 18.07 -27.02
C LYS A 340 5.88 17.66 -25.83
N LYS A 341 5.28 17.03 -24.79
CA LYS A 341 5.95 16.65 -23.57
C LYS A 341 5.64 15.20 -23.19
N GLY A 342 6.52 14.62 -22.40
CA GLY A 342 6.42 13.25 -21.94
C GLY A 342 7.46 12.34 -22.59
N TYR A 343 7.80 11.28 -21.90
CA TYR A 343 8.76 10.29 -22.38
C TYR A 343 8.71 9.02 -21.54
N VAL A 344 9.30 7.95 -22.07
CA VAL A 344 9.62 6.73 -21.30
C VAL A 344 11.13 6.65 -21.12
N GLN A 345 11.55 6.35 -19.90
CA GLN A 345 12.95 6.16 -19.52
C GLN A 345 13.18 4.69 -19.18
N ARG A 346 14.26 4.09 -19.72
CA ARG A 346 14.74 2.76 -19.36
C ARG A 346 15.83 2.84 -18.30
N TYR A 347 15.83 1.91 -17.37
CA TYR A 347 16.84 1.73 -16.33
C TYR A 347 17.28 0.27 -16.29
N VAL A 348 18.58 0.03 -16.17
CA VAL A 348 19.19 -1.29 -15.94
C VAL A 348 20.35 -1.15 -14.97
N PRO A 349 20.72 -2.19 -14.21
CA PRO A 349 21.94 -2.17 -13.40
C PRO A 349 23.20 -2.03 -14.27
N LYS A 350 24.23 -1.35 -13.77
CA LYS A 350 25.53 -1.31 -14.46
C LYS A 350 26.08 -2.71 -14.67
N GLY A 351 26.61 -2.96 -15.88
CA GLY A 351 27.09 -4.29 -16.27
C GLY A 351 25.99 -5.25 -16.69
N TRP A 352 24.73 -4.82 -16.71
CA TRP A 352 23.65 -5.60 -17.29
C TRP A 352 23.91 -5.89 -18.77
N SER A 353 23.63 -7.10 -19.20
CA SER A 353 23.67 -7.49 -20.61
C SER A 353 22.31 -8.05 -21.03
N TYR A 354 21.85 -7.65 -22.20
CA TYR A 354 20.57 -8.12 -22.71
C TYR A 354 20.56 -9.64 -22.91
N GLN A 355 19.58 -10.28 -22.31
CA GLN A 355 19.26 -11.67 -22.50
C GLN A 355 17.76 -11.74 -22.84
N PRO A 356 17.41 -11.96 -24.11
CA PRO A 356 16.00 -12.00 -24.51
C PRO A 356 15.27 -13.12 -23.76
N PHE A 357 14.13 -12.78 -23.17
CA PHE A 357 13.27 -13.77 -22.54
C PHE A 357 12.46 -14.49 -23.61
N PRO A 358 12.49 -15.82 -23.68
CA PRO A 358 11.78 -16.55 -24.72
C PRO A 358 10.26 -16.45 -24.55
N ALA A 359 9.53 -16.37 -25.66
CA ALA A 359 8.07 -16.44 -25.63
C ALA A 359 7.60 -17.76 -24.99
N PRO A 360 6.84 -17.73 -23.88
CA PRO A 360 6.46 -18.96 -23.15
C PRO A 360 5.70 -19.98 -24.02
N ALA A 361 4.89 -19.51 -24.96
CA ALA A 361 4.13 -20.38 -25.87
C ALA A 361 5.02 -21.31 -26.72
N GLY A 362 6.25 -20.88 -27.04
CA GLY A 362 7.23 -21.68 -27.80
C GLY A 362 8.06 -22.66 -26.97
N LEU A 363 7.92 -22.64 -25.66
CA LEU A 363 8.75 -23.49 -24.79
C LEU A 363 8.25 -24.93 -24.73
N GLN A 364 9.18 -25.87 -24.64
CA GLN A 364 8.89 -27.25 -24.29
C GLN A 364 8.32 -27.33 -22.87
N ASP A 365 7.43 -28.30 -22.62
CA ASP A 365 6.69 -28.44 -21.35
C ASP A 365 7.60 -28.44 -20.11
N LYS A 366 8.71 -29.17 -20.14
CA LYS A 366 9.67 -29.21 -19.03
C LYS A 366 10.31 -27.85 -18.77
N ALA A 367 10.66 -27.11 -19.81
CA ALA A 367 11.24 -25.77 -19.70
C ALA A 367 10.21 -24.79 -19.15
N LEU A 368 8.96 -24.86 -19.61
CA LEU A 368 7.86 -24.02 -19.15
C LEU A 368 7.57 -24.23 -17.67
N VAL A 369 7.42 -25.49 -17.21
CA VAL A 369 7.24 -25.80 -15.77
C VAL A 369 8.43 -25.33 -14.95
N SER A 370 9.66 -25.44 -15.49
CA SER A 370 10.87 -24.99 -14.80
C SER A 370 10.89 -23.47 -14.57
N LEU A 371 10.24 -22.67 -15.40
CA LEU A 371 10.13 -21.22 -15.21
C LEU A 371 9.38 -20.82 -13.93
N LEU A 372 8.51 -21.68 -13.39
CA LEU A 372 7.92 -21.44 -12.06
C LEU A 372 8.98 -21.39 -10.94
N ARG A 373 10.19 -21.88 -11.19
CA ARG A 373 11.34 -21.84 -10.27
C ARG A 373 12.26 -20.64 -10.51
N SER A 374 11.93 -19.78 -11.48
CA SER A 374 12.72 -18.59 -11.78
C SER A 374 12.80 -17.63 -10.58
N GLY A 375 13.93 -16.95 -10.42
CA GLY A 375 14.05 -15.81 -9.50
C GLY A 375 13.27 -14.58 -9.94
N SER A 376 12.92 -14.49 -11.24
CA SER A 376 12.12 -13.40 -11.81
C SER A 376 10.62 -13.58 -11.52
N ALA A 377 9.97 -12.59 -10.93
CA ALA A 377 8.52 -12.59 -10.74
C ALA A 377 7.79 -12.50 -12.08
N THR A 378 8.30 -11.69 -13.01
CA THR A 378 7.75 -11.54 -14.36
C THR A 378 7.77 -12.87 -15.11
N ALA A 379 8.89 -13.61 -15.04
CA ALA A 379 9.02 -14.91 -15.68
C ALA A 379 8.06 -15.96 -15.08
N ARG A 380 7.90 -16.00 -13.74
CA ARG A 380 6.95 -16.93 -13.10
C ARG A 380 5.50 -16.63 -13.51
N THR A 381 5.12 -15.36 -13.56
CA THR A 381 3.78 -14.95 -14.00
C THR A 381 3.54 -15.32 -15.45
N ALA A 382 4.49 -15.06 -16.34
CA ALA A 382 4.40 -15.43 -17.76
C ALA A 382 4.26 -16.95 -17.95
N ALA A 383 5.04 -17.74 -17.19
CA ALA A 383 4.94 -19.21 -17.21
C ALA A 383 3.58 -19.68 -16.69
N SER A 384 3.09 -19.11 -15.59
CA SER A 384 1.77 -19.43 -15.04
C SER A 384 0.66 -19.22 -16.09
N GLN A 385 0.66 -18.08 -16.77
CA GLN A 385 -0.35 -17.78 -17.77
C GLN A 385 -0.31 -18.74 -18.97
N GLU A 386 0.86 -19.12 -19.44
CA GLU A 386 0.97 -20.12 -20.54
C GLU A 386 0.59 -21.53 -20.07
N LEU A 387 0.92 -21.92 -18.84
CA LEU A 387 0.54 -23.22 -18.28
C LEU A 387 -0.97 -23.44 -18.22
N LEU A 388 -1.77 -22.39 -18.13
CA LEU A 388 -3.24 -22.49 -18.19
C LEU A 388 -3.72 -23.02 -19.54
N ASN A 389 -2.94 -22.86 -20.61
CA ASN A 389 -3.22 -23.41 -21.94
C ASN A 389 -2.79 -24.89 -22.08
N ARG A 390 -2.13 -25.47 -21.06
CA ARG A 390 -1.59 -26.85 -21.06
C ARG A 390 -2.05 -27.66 -19.86
N PRO A 391 -3.35 -27.91 -19.69
CA PRO A 391 -3.92 -28.54 -18.48
C PRO A 391 -3.33 -29.92 -18.14
N VAL A 392 -2.81 -30.63 -19.12
CA VAL A 392 -2.11 -31.91 -18.93
C VAL A 392 -0.89 -31.81 -18.00
N LEU A 393 -0.33 -30.62 -17.82
CA LEU A 393 0.82 -30.35 -16.96
C LEU A 393 0.46 -30.07 -15.47
N ALA A 394 -0.81 -30.11 -15.10
CA ALA A 394 -1.25 -29.75 -13.75
C ALA A 394 -0.49 -30.52 -12.65
N ASN A 395 -0.29 -31.84 -12.84
CA ASN A 395 0.47 -32.65 -11.87
C ASN A 395 1.96 -32.26 -11.80
N ALA A 396 2.57 -31.87 -12.91
CA ALA A 396 3.96 -31.39 -12.94
C ALA A 396 4.08 -30.02 -12.22
N VAL A 397 3.09 -29.15 -12.37
CA VAL A 397 3.00 -27.89 -11.63
C VAL A 397 2.82 -28.15 -10.13
N PHE A 398 1.93 -29.05 -9.73
CA PHE A 398 1.71 -29.40 -8.33
C PHE A 398 2.96 -30.01 -7.69
N ALA A 399 3.77 -30.77 -8.44
CA ALA A 399 5.05 -31.29 -7.95
C ALA A 399 6.03 -30.16 -7.53
N VAL A 400 5.96 -28.97 -8.17
CA VAL A 400 6.74 -27.80 -7.74
C VAL A 400 6.23 -27.25 -6.40
N ALA A 401 4.91 -27.26 -6.16
CA ALA A 401 4.33 -26.85 -4.87
C ALA A 401 4.75 -27.78 -3.72
N LEU A 402 4.92 -29.07 -3.98
CA LEU A 402 5.35 -30.08 -3.01
C LEU A 402 6.86 -30.07 -2.73
N ASP A 403 7.66 -29.52 -3.63
CA ASP A 403 9.12 -29.53 -3.52
C ASP A 403 9.64 -28.53 -2.48
N ARG A 404 9.95 -29.03 -1.29
CA ARG A 404 10.51 -28.21 -0.19
C ARG A 404 11.91 -27.64 -0.47
N LYS A 405 12.58 -28.05 -1.55
CA LYS A 405 13.85 -27.45 -1.98
C LYS A 405 13.63 -26.23 -2.90
N ALA A 406 12.44 -26.09 -3.47
CA ALA A 406 12.10 -24.91 -4.25
C ALA A 406 11.93 -23.70 -3.34
N SER A 407 12.19 -22.50 -3.89
CA SER A 407 11.94 -21.25 -3.14
C SER A 407 10.46 -21.13 -2.77
N LEU A 408 10.17 -20.42 -1.67
CA LEU A 408 8.79 -20.16 -1.28
C LEU A 408 7.98 -19.49 -2.39
N ALA A 409 8.56 -18.51 -3.10
CA ALA A 409 7.93 -17.86 -4.24
C ALA A 409 7.57 -18.82 -5.38
N SER A 410 8.43 -19.81 -5.64
CA SER A 410 8.17 -20.87 -6.63
C SER A 410 7.01 -21.78 -6.20
N ARG A 411 6.98 -22.17 -4.93
CA ARG A 411 5.92 -23.01 -4.36
C ARG A 411 4.59 -22.29 -4.37
N VAL A 412 4.56 -21.01 -4.00
CA VAL A 412 3.37 -20.16 -4.03
C VAL A 412 2.84 -19.98 -5.45
N ALA A 413 3.72 -19.69 -6.40
CA ALA A 413 3.34 -19.61 -7.82
C ALA A 413 2.72 -20.93 -8.31
N ALA A 414 3.32 -22.06 -7.95
CA ALA A 414 2.81 -23.38 -8.33
C ALA A 414 1.44 -23.70 -7.69
N ILE A 415 1.21 -23.31 -6.42
CA ILE A 415 -0.08 -23.49 -5.73
C ILE A 415 -1.19 -22.76 -6.49
N PHE A 416 -1.00 -21.47 -6.78
CA PHE A 416 -2.01 -20.68 -7.49
C PHE A 416 -2.17 -21.11 -8.95
N THR A 417 -1.08 -21.46 -9.64
CA THR A 417 -1.16 -21.97 -11.01
C THR A 417 -1.93 -23.30 -11.05
N TYR A 418 -1.62 -24.24 -10.15
CA TYR A 418 -2.32 -25.52 -10.06
C TYR A 418 -3.82 -25.33 -9.79
N LYS A 419 -4.17 -24.43 -8.84
CA LYS A 419 -5.58 -24.10 -8.57
C LYS A 419 -6.30 -23.54 -9.79
N GLN A 420 -5.65 -22.69 -10.56
CA GLN A 420 -6.22 -22.14 -11.80
C GLN A 420 -6.40 -23.21 -12.89
N MET A 421 -5.45 -24.16 -13.02
CA MET A 421 -5.50 -25.23 -14.02
C MET A 421 -6.57 -26.29 -13.70
N ALA A 422 -6.67 -26.70 -12.43
CA ALA A 422 -7.52 -27.83 -12.00
C ALA A 422 -8.82 -27.40 -11.33
N GLY A 423 -9.02 -26.09 -11.08
CA GLY A 423 -10.28 -25.58 -10.51
C GLY A 423 -10.65 -26.22 -9.18
N ALA A 424 -11.89 -26.69 -9.03
CA ALA A 424 -12.36 -27.36 -7.83
C ALA A 424 -11.68 -28.73 -7.59
N GLU A 425 -11.24 -29.41 -8.63
CA GLU A 425 -10.53 -30.70 -8.53
C GLU A 425 -9.21 -30.58 -7.75
N ALA A 426 -8.59 -29.39 -7.74
CA ALA A 426 -7.39 -29.12 -6.95
C ALA A 426 -7.63 -29.17 -5.43
N ASN A 427 -8.87 -29.02 -4.96
CA ASN A 427 -9.15 -28.76 -3.55
C ASN A 427 -8.71 -29.89 -2.61
N ALA A 428 -8.87 -31.15 -3.00
CA ALA A 428 -8.46 -32.28 -2.19
C ALA A 428 -6.94 -32.33 -1.98
N ALA A 429 -6.17 -32.15 -3.08
CA ALA A 429 -4.71 -32.13 -3.05
C ALA A 429 -4.17 -30.94 -2.25
N LEU A 430 -4.74 -29.74 -2.46
CA LEU A 430 -4.38 -28.52 -1.73
C LEU A 430 -4.73 -28.64 -0.24
N THR A 431 -5.88 -29.22 0.12
CA THR A 431 -6.23 -29.46 1.53
C THR A 431 -5.21 -30.37 2.20
N GLY A 432 -4.71 -31.40 1.50
CA GLY A 432 -3.58 -32.23 1.99
C GLY A 432 -2.30 -31.43 2.22
N LEU A 433 -2.02 -30.46 1.35
CA LEU A 433 -0.83 -29.60 1.48
C LEU A 433 -0.97 -28.55 2.61
N ALA A 434 -2.17 -28.25 3.11
CA ALA A 434 -2.38 -27.34 4.24
C ALA A 434 -1.66 -27.79 5.54
N GLY A 435 -1.23 -29.05 5.62
CA GLY A 435 -0.39 -29.56 6.70
C GLY A 435 1.05 -28.99 6.71
N ASP A 436 1.52 -28.44 5.59
CA ASP A 436 2.86 -27.84 5.50
C ASP A 436 2.82 -26.37 5.97
N PRO A 437 3.45 -26.03 7.12
CA PRO A 437 3.38 -24.70 7.70
C PRO A 437 4.02 -23.61 6.81
N GLU A 438 4.99 -23.96 5.94
CA GLU A 438 5.65 -22.99 5.07
C GLU A 438 4.72 -22.43 4.00
N VAL A 439 3.74 -23.19 3.53
CA VAL A 439 2.84 -22.78 2.44
C VAL A 439 1.37 -22.69 2.86
N ARG A 440 1.06 -22.99 4.12
CA ARG A 440 -0.32 -23.05 4.64
C ARG A 440 -1.13 -21.80 4.34
N GLU A 441 -0.57 -20.60 4.52
CA GLU A 441 -1.26 -19.33 4.21
C GLU A 441 -1.81 -19.35 2.78
N TRP A 442 -0.96 -19.64 1.80
CA TRP A 442 -1.32 -19.58 0.37
C TRP A 442 -2.20 -20.73 -0.07
N VAL A 443 -2.07 -21.89 0.58
CA VAL A 443 -3.00 -23.01 0.39
C VAL A 443 -4.41 -22.59 0.82
N LEU A 444 -4.59 -22.03 2.01
CA LEU A 444 -5.91 -21.58 2.49
C LEU A 444 -6.47 -20.47 1.58
N ARG A 445 -5.65 -19.52 1.15
CA ARG A 445 -6.06 -18.48 0.21
C ARG A 445 -6.49 -19.08 -1.13
N SER A 446 -5.75 -20.03 -1.68
CA SER A 446 -6.09 -20.66 -2.97
C SER A 446 -7.35 -21.52 -2.90
N LEU A 447 -7.59 -22.24 -1.78
CA LEU A 447 -8.81 -23.03 -1.57
C LEU A 447 -10.08 -22.17 -1.60
N THR A 448 -10.00 -20.93 -1.13
CA THR A 448 -11.14 -20.01 -1.03
C THR A 448 -11.07 -18.83 -1.99
N ASP A 449 -10.15 -18.86 -2.94
CA ASP A 449 -9.91 -17.77 -3.89
C ASP A 449 -11.11 -17.50 -4.80
N ARG A 450 -11.71 -18.53 -5.39
CA ARG A 450 -12.85 -18.44 -6.30
C ARG A 450 -14.08 -19.08 -5.68
N LYS A 451 -15.14 -18.27 -5.42
CA LYS A 451 -16.40 -18.76 -4.81
C LYS A 451 -17.03 -19.88 -5.64
N SER A 452 -16.93 -19.80 -6.97
CA SER A 452 -17.44 -20.83 -7.89
C SER A 452 -16.67 -22.17 -7.82
N GLN A 453 -15.52 -22.24 -7.16
CA GLN A 453 -14.61 -23.39 -7.12
C GLN A 453 -14.32 -23.88 -5.71
N MET A 454 -15.20 -23.63 -4.74
CA MET A 454 -15.02 -24.06 -3.34
C MET A 454 -15.69 -25.40 -3.03
N GLU A 455 -16.21 -26.11 -4.00
CA GLU A 455 -16.74 -27.46 -3.82
C GLU A 455 -15.71 -28.38 -3.16
N GLY A 456 -16.09 -29.11 -2.11
CA GLY A 456 -15.21 -30.00 -1.35
C GLY A 456 -14.25 -29.31 -0.37
N VAL A 457 -14.26 -27.99 -0.28
CA VAL A 457 -13.49 -27.25 0.75
C VAL A 457 -14.21 -27.37 2.09
N GLY A 458 -13.62 -28.15 3.01
CA GLY A 458 -14.20 -28.36 4.35
C GLY A 458 -13.89 -27.19 5.29
N LYS A 459 -14.90 -26.72 6.05
CA LYS A 459 -14.69 -25.67 7.06
C LYS A 459 -13.66 -26.03 8.13
N LYS A 460 -13.46 -27.33 8.41
CA LYS A 460 -12.58 -27.80 9.49
C LYS A 460 -11.15 -27.27 9.34
N VAL A 461 -10.56 -27.34 8.14
CA VAL A 461 -9.18 -26.87 7.89
C VAL A 461 -9.05 -25.37 8.16
N LEU A 462 -10.09 -24.58 7.87
CA LEU A 462 -10.11 -23.14 8.11
C LEU A 462 -10.33 -22.80 9.59
N VAL A 463 -11.25 -23.50 10.27
CA VAL A 463 -11.51 -23.30 11.72
C VAL A 463 -10.28 -23.66 12.55
N GLU A 464 -9.58 -24.75 12.21
CA GLU A 464 -8.32 -25.12 12.87
C GLU A 464 -7.24 -24.04 12.65
N ALA A 465 -7.17 -23.47 11.44
CA ALA A 465 -6.21 -22.45 11.07
C ALA A 465 -6.46 -21.08 11.76
N LEU A 466 -7.65 -20.80 12.30
CA LEU A 466 -7.86 -19.62 13.15
C LEU A 466 -7.00 -19.63 14.42
N LYS A 467 -6.49 -20.81 14.83
CA LYS A 467 -5.65 -21.01 16.01
C LYS A 467 -4.19 -21.21 15.66
N ASP A 468 -3.80 -20.99 14.40
CA ASP A 468 -2.41 -21.11 13.95
C ASP A 468 -1.50 -20.10 14.69
N ALA A 469 -0.25 -20.48 14.93
CA ALA A 469 0.74 -19.57 15.53
C ALA A 469 1.11 -18.40 14.60
N ASN A 470 0.91 -18.57 13.29
CA ASN A 470 1.18 -17.53 12.29
C ASN A 470 -0.08 -16.65 12.10
N PRO A 471 -0.06 -15.36 12.47
CA PRO A 471 -1.20 -14.47 12.35
C PRO A 471 -1.67 -14.25 10.91
N ARG A 472 -0.82 -14.45 9.92
CA ARG A 472 -1.19 -14.37 8.49
C ARG A 472 -2.07 -15.56 8.09
N VAL A 473 -1.77 -16.75 8.63
CA VAL A 473 -2.61 -17.95 8.46
C VAL A 473 -3.98 -17.74 9.11
N GLN A 474 -4.03 -17.14 10.30
CA GLN A 474 -5.29 -16.81 10.98
C GLN A 474 -6.15 -15.86 10.13
N VAL A 475 -5.55 -14.79 9.57
CA VAL A 475 -6.24 -13.84 8.68
C VAL A 475 -6.77 -14.55 7.43
N ALA A 476 -5.95 -15.36 6.77
CA ALA A 476 -6.37 -16.12 5.60
C ALA A 476 -7.55 -17.07 5.91
N ALA A 477 -7.50 -17.71 7.08
CA ALA A 477 -8.58 -18.59 7.56
C ALA A 477 -9.90 -17.82 7.79
N ALA A 478 -9.85 -16.67 8.46
CA ALA A 478 -11.03 -15.86 8.74
C ALA A 478 -11.67 -15.33 7.44
N VAL A 479 -10.87 -14.83 6.49
CA VAL A 479 -11.34 -14.45 5.16
C VAL A 479 -11.97 -15.64 4.45
N GLY A 480 -11.29 -16.81 4.48
CA GLY A 480 -11.80 -18.03 3.86
C GLY A 480 -13.15 -18.51 4.42
N LEU A 481 -13.33 -18.42 5.74
CA LEU A 481 -14.60 -18.79 6.39
C LEU A 481 -15.75 -17.87 5.97
N GLY A 482 -15.51 -16.56 5.88
CA GLY A 482 -16.50 -15.62 5.35
C GLY A 482 -16.88 -15.93 3.90
N ARG A 483 -15.90 -16.29 3.07
CA ARG A 483 -16.11 -16.65 1.66
C ARG A 483 -16.83 -18.00 1.48
N LEU A 484 -16.58 -18.95 2.39
CA LEU A 484 -17.25 -20.26 2.38
C LEU A 484 -18.76 -20.15 2.61
N GLY A 485 -19.22 -19.14 3.34
CA GLY A 485 -20.64 -18.84 3.49
C GLY A 485 -21.40 -19.78 4.42
N ASP A 486 -20.73 -20.54 5.30
CA ASP A 486 -21.38 -21.45 6.28
C ASP A 486 -21.63 -20.73 7.62
N PRO A 487 -22.90 -20.40 7.98
CA PRO A 487 -23.19 -19.67 9.21
C PRO A 487 -22.80 -20.42 10.50
N SER A 488 -22.63 -21.75 10.44
CA SER A 488 -22.26 -22.54 11.60
C SER A 488 -20.89 -22.19 12.21
N VAL A 489 -20.03 -21.48 11.48
CA VAL A 489 -18.71 -21.02 11.94
C VAL A 489 -18.76 -19.67 12.68
N ALA A 490 -19.95 -19.08 12.86
CA ALA A 490 -20.10 -17.76 13.46
C ALA A 490 -19.49 -17.67 14.87
N LYS A 491 -19.57 -18.72 15.68
CA LYS A 491 -18.95 -18.76 17.02
C LYS A 491 -17.41 -18.70 16.97
N ASP A 492 -16.80 -19.38 16.01
CA ASP A 492 -15.34 -19.36 15.83
C ASP A 492 -14.88 -17.98 15.36
N LEU A 493 -15.63 -17.35 14.45
CA LEU A 493 -15.36 -15.98 13.99
C LEU A 493 -15.58 -14.94 15.09
N LEU A 494 -16.59 -15.09 15.96
CA LEU A 494 -16.79 -14.21 17.12
C LEU A 494 -15.61 -14.28 18.09
N ALA A 495 -15.04 -15.47 18.31
CA ALA A 495 -13.83 -15.63 19.10
C ALA A 495 -12.64 -14.89 18.44
N ALA A 496 -12.47 -15.01 17.11
CA ALA A 496 -11.44 -14.31 16.36
C ALA A 496 -11.64 -12.78 16.33
N ALA A 497 -12.89 -12.31 16.28
CA ALA A 497 -13.26 -10.89 16.29
C ALA A 497 -12.87 -10.16 17.59
N THR A 498 -12.59 -10.90 18.66
CA THR A 498 -12.11 -10.36 19.94
C THR A 498 -10.60 -10.52 20.13
N THR A 499 -9.95 -11.30 19.26
CA THR A 499 -8.50 -11.56 19.36
C THR A 499 -7.71 -10.38 18.78
N GLY A 500 -6.62 -10.00 19.43
CA GLY A 500 -5.76 -8.90 18.94
C GLY A 500 -6.17 -7.51 19.43
N LYS A 501 -7.36 -7.36 20.03
CA LYS A 501 -7.69 -6.19 20.86
C LYS A 501 -7.19 -6.32 22.29
N GLY A 502 -6.52 -7.40 22.61
CA GLY A 502 -5.87 -7.70 23.88
C GLY A 502 -4.42 -7.22 24.00
N GLY A 503 -4.08 -6.06 23.46
CA GLY A 503 -3.46 -5.12 24.36
C GLY A 503 -4.63 -4.70 25.25
N GLU A 504 -4.50 -4.79 26.58
CA GLU A 504 -5.40 -4.09 27.48
C GLU A 504 -5.77 -2.78 26.81
N PRO A 505 -7.06 -2.33 26.80
CA PRO A 505 -7.34 -0.98 26.39
C PRO A 505 -6.29 -0.19 27.14
N ALA A 506 -5.32 0.40 26.39
CA ALA A 506 -4.34 1.24 27.02
C ALA A 506 -5.21 2.15 27.83
N VAL A 507 -5.24 1.96 29.15
CA VAL A 507 -6.14 2.66 30.07
C VAL A 507 -6.05 4.07 29.58
N ALA A 508 -7.17 4.60 29.08
CA ALA A 508 -7.15 5.87 28.33
C ALA A 508 -6.25 6.75 29.16
N PRO A 509 -5.08 7.16 28.65
CA PRO A 509 -4.03 7.66 29.51
C PRO A 509 -4.67 8.71 30.37
N GLY A 510 -4.58 8.57 31.69
CA GLY A 510 -5.22 9.48 32.61
C GLY A 510 -4.80 10.89 32.23
N PRO A 511 -5.50 11.93 32.63
CA PRO A 511 -5.12 13.29 32.30
C PRO A 511 -3.63 13.43 32.69
N PRO A 512 -2.79 14.06 31.83
CA PRO A 512 -1.36 14.21 32.13
C PRO A 512 -1.20 14.88 33.51
N ALA A 513 -0.17 14.48 34.23
CA ALA A 513 0.10 15.06 35.53
C ALA A 513 0.41 16.58 35.45
N PHE A 514 0.84 17.03 34.31
CA PHE A 514 1.01 18.44 33.97
C PHE A 514 0.85 18.64 32.45
N GLU A 515 0.12 19.70 32.11
CA GLU A 515 -0.02 20.20 30.73
C GLU A 515 0.03 21.73 30.75
N SER A 516 0.92 22.33 29.96
CA SER A 516 1.02 23.79 29.87
C SER A 516 -0.03 24.35 28.89
N LYS A 517 -0.27 25.66 28.96
CA LYS A 517 -0.80 26.39 27.81
C LYS A 517 0.25 26.40 26.68
N VAL A 518 -0.17 26.71 25.47
CA VAL A 518 0.75 26.96 24.36
C VAL A 518 1.67 28.12 24.71
N ILE A 519 2.96 27.93 24.51
CA ILE A 519 4.02 28.90 24.78
C ILE A 519 4.55 29.38 23.44
N ASP A 520 4.42 30.66 23.18
CA ASP A 520 4.95 31.36 22.01
C ASP A 520 5.94 32.44 22.42
N LYS A 521 6.65 33.01 21.46
CA LYS A 521 7.57 34.14 21.62
C LYS A 521 8.51 34.00 22.84
N ASN A 522 8.32 34.80 23.86
CA ASN A 522 9.16 34.85 25.08
C ASN A 522 8.56 34.11 26.25
N GLY A 523 7.48 33.35 26.05
CA GLY A 523 6.83 32.61 27.11
C GLY A 523 7.72 31.53 27.73
N SER A 524 7.50 31.24 28.98
CA SER A 524 8.04 30.05 29.65
C SER A 524 7.10 29.59 30.76
N VAL A 525 7.18 28.31 31.10
CA VAL A 525 6.34 27.71 32.15
C VAL A 525 7.20 27.02 33.20
N SER A 526 6.86 27.25 34.47
CA SER A 526 7.42 26.45 35.58
C SER A 526 6.66 25.14 35.70
N ILE A 527 7.41 24.07 35.83
CA ILE A 527 6.91 22.70 35.90
C ILE A 527 7.37 22.13 37.24
N ASP A 528 6.41 21.66 38.03
CA ASP A 528 6.67 21.03 39.33
C ASP A 528 5.58 19.97 39.56
N VAL A 529 5.95 18.70 39.37
CA VAL A 529 5.03 17.56 39.30
C VAL A 529 5.38 16.53 40.39
N ASP A 530 4.37 16.02 41.08
CA ASP A 530 4.52 14.86 41.96
C ASP A 530 4.73 13.60 41.12
N VAL A 531 5.88 12.97 41.28
CA VAL A 531 6.27 11.75 40.55
C VAL A 531 6.46 10.57 41.49
N SER A 532 6.02 10.67 42.76
CA SER A 532 6.19 9.66 43.79
C SER A 532 5.61 8.28 43.43
N LYS A 533 4.60 8.26 42.57
CA LYS A 533 3.93 7.04 42.06
C LYS A 533 4.38 6.62 40.67
N PHE A 534 5.23 7.42 40.00
CA PHE A 534 5.66 7.15 38.65
C PHE A 534 6.77 6.08 38.63
N LYS A 535 6.67 5.16 37.68
CA LYS A 535 7.77 4.25 37.33
C LYS A 535 8.66 4.89 36.26
N GLU A 536 8.02 5.57 35.32
CA GLU A 536 8.64 6.27 34.18
C GLU A 536 8.10 7.70 34.11
N LEU A 537 8.95 8.63 33.69
CA LEU A 537 8.61 10.01 33.41
C LEU A 537 8.63 10.26 31.91
N TYR A 538 7.51 10.63 31.37
CA TYR A 538 7.34 11.03 29.97
C TYR A 538 7.39 12.56 29.90
N LEU A 539 8.42 13.08 29.23
CA LEU A 539 8.58 14.49 28.90
C LEU A 539 8.18 14.68 27.44
N VAL A 540 7.04 15.30 27.20
CA VAL A 540 6.48 15.48 25.87
C VAL A 540 6.42 16.97 25.51
N VAL A 541 6.83 17.30 24.30
CA VAL A 541 6.64 18.63 23.72
C VAL A 541 5.84 18.47 22.44
N THR A 542 4.74 19.21 22.31
CA THR A 542 3.93 19.28 21.11
C THR A 542 4.05 20.65 20.45
N ASP A 543 3.63 20.76 19.19
CA ASP A 543 3.65 21.97 18.36
C ASP A 543 2.61 23.05 18.80
N GLY A 544 1.83 22.76 19.84
CA GLY A 544 0.76 23.67 20.28
C GLY A 544 -0.41 23.81 19.30
N GLY A 545 -0.44 23.03 18.22
CA GLY A 545 -1.56 22.94 17.29
C GLY A 545 -1.48 23.84 16.04
N ASN A 546 -0.31 24.38 15.70
CA ASN A 546 -0.13 25.25 14.54
C ASN A 546 0.98 24.77 13.56
N GLY A 547 1.48 23.55 13.73
CA GLY A 547 2.54 22.96 12.93
C GLY A 547 3.94 23.16 13.52
N THR A 548 4.83 22.22 13.25
CA THR A 548 6.13 22.07 13.93
C THR A 548 7.24 23.02 13.43
N SER A 549 6.94 23.97 12.55
CA SER A 549 7.96 24.83 11.93
C SER A 549 8.64 25.73 12.96
N THR A 550 9.96 25.55 13.16
CA THR A 550 10.81 26.31 14.10
C THR A 550 10.49 26.10 15.59
N ASP A 551 9.84 25.02 15.96
CA ASP A 551 9.43 24.70 17.34
C ASP A 551 10.58 24.13 18.18
N HIS A 552 11.67 24.89 18.26
CA HIS A 552 12.85 24.54 19.03
C HIS A 552 12.59 24.77 20.51
N ALA A 553 12.27 23.71 21.24
CA ALA A 553 11.95 23.71 22.67
C ALA A 553 13.11 23.32 23.56
N ALA A 554 12.99 23.64 24.82
CA ALA A 554 13.91 23.14 25.84
C ALA A 554 13.25 23.00 27.21
N TRP A 555 13.64 21.93 27.92
CA TRP A 555 13.42 21.74 29.35
C TRP A 555 14.63 22.32 30.07
N PHE A 556 14.50 23.51 30.65
CA PHE A 556 15.59 24.19 31.35
C PHE A 556 15.70 23.67 32.76
N ASP A 557 16.93 23.36 33.21
CA ASP A 557 17.30 22.90 34.54
C ASP A 557 16.44 21.72 35.07
N PRO A 558 16.18 20.65 34.25
CA PRO A 558 15.31 19.57 34.66
C PRO A 558 15.98 18.70 35.76
N VAL A 559 15.27 18.53 36.89
CA VAL A 559 15.75 17.78 38.04
C VAL A 559 14.68 16.91 38.67
N PHE A 560 15.06 15.76 39.19
CA PHE A 560 14.28 15.04 40.19
C PHE A 560 14.63 15.53 41.61
N VAL A 561 13.64 15.59 42.51
CA VAL A 561 13.80 15.99 43.89
C VAL A 561 13.25 14.88 44.78
N ASN A 562 13.97 14.48 45.81
CA ASN A 562 13.50 13.51 46.79
C ASN A 562 12.83 14.20 48.00
N ALA A 563 12.23 13.42 48.94
CA ALA A 563 11.53 13.93 50.11
C ALA A 563 12.42 14.80 51.04
N ALA A 564 13.73 14.60 50.98
CA ALA A 564 14.71 15.40 51.77
C ALA A 564 15.17 16.66 50.99
N GLY A 565 14.59 16.99 49.85
CA GLY A 565 14.95 18.14 49.02
C GLY A 565 16.23 17.98 48.19
N LYS A 566 16.86 16.80 48.18
CA LYS A 566 18.05 16.54 47.37
C LYS A 566 17.67 16.47 45.89
N LYS A 567 18.41 17.22 45.08
CA LYS A 567 18.19 17.30 43.61
C LYS A 567 19.11 16.35 42.85
N VAL A 568 18.57 15.70 41.85
CA VAL A 568 19.28 14.87 40.86
C VAL A 568 19.04 15.47 39.48
N ASP A 569 20.10 15.96 38.85
CA ASP A 569 20.06 16.58 37.52
C ASP A 569 19.80 15.50 36.45
N LEU A 570 18.81 15.70 35.56
CA LEU A 570 18.51 14.76 34.50
C LEU A 570 19.71 14.48 33.58
N LYS A 571 20.61 15.45 33.42
CA LYS A 571 21.85 15.29 32.64
C LYS A 571 22.73 14.14 33.14
N THR A 572 22.62 13.78 34.42
CA THR A 572 23.39 12.68 35.02
C THR A 572 22.74 11.31 34.88
N LEU A 573 21.53 11.27 34.34
CA LEU A 573 20.74 10.07 34.15
C LEU A 573 20.71 9.69 32.65
N LYS A 574 20.51 8.40 32.40
CA LYS A 574 20.24 7.91 31.01
C LYS A 574 18.73 7.85 30.77
N TRP A 575 18.27 8.40 29.67
CA TRP A 575 16.89 8.16 29.23
C TRP A 575 16.71 6.72 28.77
N LYS A 576 15.51 6.19 28.88
CA LYS A 576 15.09 4.89 28.31
C LYS A 576 14.89 5.00 26.79
N SER A 577 14.25 6.08 26.36
CA SER A 577 14.06 6.43 24.95
C SER A 577 13.99 7.94 24.79
N ALA A 578 14.40 8.44 23.62
CA ALA A 578 14.26 9.84 23.25
C ALA A 578 14.00 9.91 21.74
N LYS A 579 12.89 10.53 21.36
CA LYS A 579 12.45 10.69 19.98
C LYS A 579 12.00 12.12 19.73
N SER A 580 12.38 12.71 18.63
CA SER A 580 11.95 14.02 18.13
C SER A 580 11.63 13.89 16.66
N GLU A 581 10.65 14.64 16.18
CA GLU A 581 10.27 14.66 14.77
C GLU A 581 11.42 15.19 13.90
N TRP A 582 12.12 16.21 14.41
CA TRP A 582 13.24 16.83 13.71
C TRP A 582 14.37 17.22 14.65
N GLY A 583 15.59 17.33 14.12
CA GLY A 583 16.75 17.86 14.82
C GLY A 583 17.34 16.88 15.85
N ARG A 584 18.02 17.44 16.86
CA ARG A 584 18.74 16.69 17.89
C ARG A 584 18.11 16.89 19.26
N ILE A 585 18.15 15.83 20.08
CA ILE A 585 17.85 15.91 21.51
C ILE A 585 19.18 15.88 22.27
N GLY A 586 19.41 16.85 23.17
CA GLY A 586 20.65 16.86 23.92
C GLY A 586 20.74 17.94 24.98
N PHE A 587 21.57 17.66 26.01
CA PHE A 587 21.86 18.63 27.06
C PHE A 587 22.83 19.71 26.58
N GLY A 588 22.49 20.96 26.82
CA GLY A 588 23.28 22.12 26.39
C GLY A 588 23.28 22.40 24.91
N LEU A 589 22.47 21.65 24.14
CA LEU A 589 22.31 21.79 22.67
C LEU A 589 20.87 22.12 22.34
N SER A 590 20.68 22.99 21.35
CA SER A 590 19.38 23.23 20.71
C SER A 590 19.04 22.12 19.70
N ALA A 591 17.82 22.10 19.20
CA ALA A 591 17.42 21.16 18.14
C ALA A 591 18.29 21.24 16.87
N THR A 592 18.87 22.41 16.58
CA THR A 592 19.81 22.61 15.46
C THR A 592 21.23 22.08 15.74
N GLY A 593 21.52 21.73 17.00
CA GLY A 593 22.85 21.29 17.45
C GLY A 593 23.76 22.44 17.90
N GLU A 594 23.29 23.67 17.93
CA GLU A 594 24.00 24.83 18.48
C GLU A 594 23.95 24.84 20.00
N VAL A 595 24.81 25.66 20.65
CA VAL A 595 24.76 25.85 22.08
C VAL A 595 23.38 26.33 22.53
N LEU A 596 22.75 25.56 23.41
CA LEU A 596 21.42 25.90 23.93
C LEU A 596 21.45 27.23 24.72
N LYS A 597 20.60 28.15 24.28
CA LYS A 597 20.35 29.41 24.97
C LYS A 597 18.86 29.59 25.17
N THR A 598 18.49 30.26 26.24
CA THR A 598 17.11 30.74 26.41
C THR A 598 16.76 31.73 25.30
N ARG A 599 15.48 32.02 25.12
CA ARG A 599 15.02 33.01 24.12
C ARG A 599 15.69 34.39 24.32
N GLY A 600 16.00 34.76 25.54
CA GLY A 600 16.76 35.98 25.88
C GLY A 600 18.28 35.87 25.68
N GLY A 601 18.79 34.83 25.02
CA GLY A 601 20.21 34.67 24.68
C GLY A 601 21.09 34.11 25.80
N LYS A 602 20.57 33.83 27.00
CA LYS A 602 21.32 33.32 28.13
C LYS A 602 21.67 31.84 27.95
N PRO A 603 22.95 31.43 28.07
CA PRO A 603 23.34 30.02 27.92
C PRO A 603 22.66 29.11 28.98
N ALA A 604 22.27 27.89 28.52
CA ALA A 604 21.58 26.90 29.36
C ALA A 604 22.26 25.52 29.26
N PRO A 605 23.45 25.33 29.85
CA PRO A 605 24.25 24.11 29.67
C PRO A 605 23.64 22.87 30.35
N LYS A 606 22.67 23.03 31.25
CA LYS A 606 21.89 21.97 31.87
C LYS A 606 20.53 21.76 31.25
N GLY A 607 20.14 22.60 30.28
CA GLY A 607 18.88 22.46 29.57
C GLY A 607 18.92 21.30 28.61
N LEU A 608 17.80 20.58 28.48
CA LEU A 608 17.58 19.51 27.51
C LEU A 608 16.81 20.10 26.34
N GLY A 609 17.53 20.35 25.23
CA GLY A 609 16.92 20.88 24.00
C GLY A 609 16.30 19.76 23.16
N THR A 610 15.22 20.09 22.48
CA THR A 610 14.46 19.21 21.58
C THR A 610 13.69 20.03 20.55
N HIS A 611 12.99 19.36 19.66
CA HIS A 611 12.04 19.94 18.72
C HIS A 611 10.64 19.33 18.94
N ALA A 612 9.58 20.07 18.75
CA ALA A 612 8.25 19.48 18.71
C ALA A 612 8.04 18.72 17.36
N ASP A 613 7.37 17.57 17.30
CA ASP A 613 6.89 16.82 18.45
C ASP A 613 8.02 15.95 19.02
N SER A 614 8.09 15.86 20.32
CA SER A 614 9.10 14.99 20.96
C SER A 614 8.59 14.28 22.20
N VAL A 615 9.13 13.09 22.42
CA VAL A 615 8.88 12.26 23.61
C VAL A 615 10.22 11.78 24.16
N ILE A 616 10.50 12.08 25.42
CA ILE A 616 11.71 11.64 26.12
C ILE A 616 11.29 10.92 27.40
N VAL A 617 11.73 9.68 27.57
CA VAL A 617 11.31 8.81 28.70
C VAL A 617 12.47 8.53 29.59
N TYR A 618 12.30 8.84 30.89
CA TYR A 618 13.26 8.53 31.94
C TYR A 618 12.68 7.53 32.94
N PRO A 619 13.46 6.56 33.41
CA PRO A 619 13.09 5.83 34.63
C PRO A 619 13.14 6.80 35.82
N VAL A 620 12.11 6.79 36.67
CA VAL A 620 12.07 7.64 37.85
C VAL A 620 13.02 7.06 38.92
N PRO A 621 14.03 7.84 39.43
CA PRO A 621 14.96 7.34 40.42
C PRO A 621 14.26 6.98 41.74
N ARG A 622 14.72 5.90 42.37
CA ARG A 622 14.16 5.46 43.65
C ARG A 622 14.22 6.59 44.71
N GLY A 623 13.06 6.88 45.29
CA GLY A 623 12.90 7.92 46.29
C GLY A 623 12.69 9.33 45.73
N ALA A 624 12.63 9.53 44.42
CA ALA A 624 12.20 10.79 43.85
C ALA A 624 10.71 11.01 44.14
N THR A 625 10.37 12.20 44.57
CA THR A 625 8.98 12.59 44.86
C THR A 625 8.48 13.68 43.93
N ARG A 626 9.37 14.51 43.38
CA ARG A 626 9.00 15.58 42.47
C ARG A 626 9.93 15.64 41.27
N PHE A 627 9.35 16.09 40.13
CA PHE A 627 10.10 16.51 38.95
C PHE A 627 9.92 18.01 38.78
N GLN A 628 11.03 18.74 38.64
CA GLN A 628 11.02 20.18 38.43
C GLN A 628 11.80 20.57 37.18
N ALA A 629 11.24 21.48 36.38
CA ALA A 629 11.88 22.06 35.21
C ALA A 629 11.23 23.42 34.85
N ARG A 630 11.84 24.11 33.93
CA ARG A 630 11.21 25.25 33.25
C ARG A 630 11.13 24.96 31.76
N GLY A 631 9.93 24.89 31.21
CA GLY A 631 9.70 24.73 29.76
C GLY A 631 9.73 26.06 29.01
N GLY A 632 10.27 26.10 27.81
CA GLY A 632 10.26 27.28 26.96
C GLY A 632 10.94 27.09 25.63
N LEU A 633 10.87 28.09 24.75
CA LEU A 633 11.54 28.07 23.44
C LEU A 633 13.04 28.38 23.56
N ALA A 634 13.84 27.71 22.76
CA ALA A 634 15.27 28.03 22.58
C ALA A 634 15.45 29.31 21.74
N SER A 635 16.62 29.95 21.84
CA SER A 635 16.95 31.13 21.04
C SER A 635 16.94 30.90 19.52
N THR A 636 17.13 29.64 19.10
CA THR A 636 17.08 29.21 17.69
C THR A 636 15.66 29.11 17.13
N SER A 637 14.62 29.15 17.97
CA SER A 637 13.23 29.21 17.51
C SER A 637 12.92 30.64 17.01
N GLN A 638 12.40 30.78 15.80
CA GLN A 638 12.03 32.10 15.25
C GLN A 638 10.60 32.48 15.62
N ASN A 639 9.62 31.76 15.12
CA ASN A 639 8.18 32.00 15.33
C ASN A 639 7.47 30.74 15.87
N GLY A 640 8.22 29.83 16.49
CA GLY A 640 7.67 28.58 17.01
C GLY A 640 6.74 28.79 18.20
N SER A 641 5.87 27.80 18.41
CA SER A 641 5.03 27.68 19.59
C SER A 641 5.01 26.23 20.06
N VAL A 642 5.01 26.00 21.38
CA VAL A 642 5.11 24.66 21.93
C VAL A 642 4.26 24.49 23.17
N GLN A 643 3.84 23.27 23.45
CA GLN A 643 3.16 22.88 24.67
C GLN A 643 3.97 21.80 25.39
N PHE A 644 4.14 21.91 26.70
CA PHE A 644 4.88 20.96 27.53
C PHE A 644 3.90 20.09 28.31
N ILE A 645 4.14 18.77 28.26
CA ILE A 645 3.32 17.78 28.96
C ILE A 645 4.25 16.87 29.78
N VAL A 646 3.85 16.55 31.01
CA VAL A 646 4.51 15.59 31.87
C VAL A 646 3.51 14.52 32.30
N SER A 647 3.86 13.25 32.13
CA SER A 647 2.97 12.12 32.42
C SER A 647 3.78 10.91 32.92
N ASP A 648 3.08 9.92 33.48
CA ASP A 648 3.61 8.60 33.86
C ASP A 648 3.50 7.56 32.74
N SER A 649 2.80 7.91 31.69
CA SER A 649 2.56 7.12 30.47
C SER A 649 2.55 8.05 29.27
N LEU A 650 2.62 7.49 28.05
CA LEU A 650 2.50 8.32 26.84
C LEU A 650 1.11 8.96 26.83
N PRO A 651 0.99 10.29 26.98
CA PRO A 651 -0.31 10.94 26.97
C PRO A 651 -0.96 10.78 25.60
N ALA A 652 -2.30 10.77 25.55
CA ALA A 652 -3.02 10.96 24.31
C ALA A 652 -2.64 12.35 23.76
N MET A 653 -1.71 12.38 22.81
CA MET A 653 -1.31 13.64 22.17
C MET A 653 -2.55 14.17 21.44
N LYS A 654 -3.04 15.36 21.81
CA LYS A 654 -3.96 16.09 20.98
C LYS A 654 -3.18 16.42 19.71
N ALA A 655 -3.54 15.77 18.61
CA ALA A 655 -2.99 16.13 17.32
C ALA A 655 -3.21 17.62 17.11
N GLY A 656 -2.14 18.36 16.99
CA GLY A 656 -2.18 19.77 16.65
C GLY A 656 -2.95 19.94 15.36
N GLY A 657 -3.80 20.96 15.25
CA GLY A 657 -4.70 21.22 14.11
C GLY A 657 -3.96 21.53 12.81
N GLY A 658 -3.42 20.51 12.20
CA GLY A 658 -2.79 20.52 10.90
C GLY A 658 -2.63 19.09 10.43
N ASN A 659 -3.61 18.60 9.62
CA ASN A 659 -3.64 17.25 9.05
C ASN A 659 -3.82 16.11 10.07
N GLU A 660 -4.97 16.09 10.76
CA GLU A 660 -5.49 14.88 11.38
C GLU A 660 -5.86 13.85 10.30
N GLY A 661 -4.85 13.27 9.67
CA GLY A 661 -5.02 12.01 8.98
C GLY A 661 -5.21 10.91 10.04
N PRO A 662 -5.92 9.81 9.75
CA PRO A 662 -5.86 8.64 10.60
C PRO A 662 -4.41 8.25 10.69
N HIS A 663 -3.91 8.22 11.93
CA HIS A 663 -2.50 8.05 12.19
C HIS A 663 -2.01 6.77 11.56
N ALA A 664 -1.02 6.89 10.73
CA ALA A 664 -0.32 5.77 10.13
C ALA A 664 0.59 5.11 11.18
N THR A 665 -0.03 4.57 12.22
CA THR A 665 0.64 3.67 13.12
C THR A 665 0.24 2.27 12.71
N PRO A 666 1.14 1.47 12.13
CA PRO A 666 0.85 0.08 11.81
C PRO A 666 0.32 -0.63 13.06
N ASN A 667 -0.81 -1.29 12.92
CA ASN A 667 -1.38 -2.10 14.00
C ASN A 667 -1.76 -3.47 13.44
N PRO A 668 -0.82 -4.40 13.31
CA PRO A 668 -1.09 -5.74 12.79
C PRO A 668 -2.03 -6.54 13.69
N GLY A 669 -2.14 -6.20 14.98
CA GLY A 669 -3.00 -6.89 15.93
C GLY A 669 -4.50 -6.78 15.63
N ILE A 670 -4.93 -5.71 14.97
CA ILE A 670 -6.35 -5.52 14.64
C ILE A 670 -6.81 -6.35 13.42
N LEU A 671 -5.89 -6.86 12.60
CA LEU A 671 -6.24 -7.43 11.30
C LEU A 671 -7.12 -8.66 11.41
N LEU A 672 -6.84 -9.56 12.34
CA LEU A 672 -7.68 -10.76 12.54
C LEU A 672 -9.08 -10.38 12.98
N ALA A 673 -9.22 -9.50 13.97
CA ALA A 673 -10.52 -9.02 14.42
C ALA A 673 -11.28 -8.34 13.29
N HIS A 674 -10.62 -7.49 12.52
CA HIS A 674 -11.20 -6.78 11.39
C HIS A 674 -11.78 -7.72 10.33
N VAL A 675 -11.01 -8.71 9.85
CA VAL A 675 -11.48 -9.65 8.82
C VAL A 675 -12.52 -10.62 9.37
N ALA A 676 -12.45 -10.99 10.67
CA ALA A 676 -13.45 -11.84 11.31
C ALA A 676 -14.82 -11.12 11.45
N VAL A 677 -14.81 -9.83 11.81
CA VAL A 677 -16.03 -8.99 11.80
C VAL A 677 -16.61 -8.94 10.39
N LYS A 678 -15.80 -8.67 9.39
CA LYS A 678 -16.27 -8.65 8.00
C LYS A 678 -16.85 -10.00 7.57
N ALA A 679 -16.21 -11.10 7.96
CA ALA A 679 -16.73 -12.44 7.69
C ALA A 679 -18.10 -12.68 8.36
N LEU A 680 -18.31 -12.24 9.61
CA LEU A 680 -19.61 -12.30 10.29
C LEU A 680 -20.71 -11.52 9.54
N VAL A 681 -20.36 -10.35 9.01
CA VAL A 681 -21.27 -9.53 8.17
C VAL A 681 -21.62 -10.27 6.87
N ASP A 682 -20.62 -10.82 6.18
CA ASP A 682 -20.82 -11.56 4.93
C ASP A 682 -21.67 -12.83 5.13
N LEU A 683 -21.54 -13.49 6.28
CA LEU A 683 -22.37 -14.64 6.70
C LEU A 683 -23.77 -14.23 7.16
N ARG A 684 -24.08 -12.94 7.31
CA ARG A 684 -25.31 -12.43 7.92
C ARG A 684 -25.58 -13.04 9.29
N ALA A 685 -24.54 -13.19 10.10
CA ALA A 685 -24.58 -13.91 11.39
C ALA A 685 -25.23 -13.08 12.53
N ALA A 686 -26.26 -12.30 12.23
CA ALA A 686 -26.90 -11.37 13.17
C ALA A 686 -27.39 -12.06 14.48
N GLU A 687 -28.03 -13.22 14.39
CA GLU A 687 -28.50 -13.95 15.59
C GLU A 687 -27.35 -14.34 16.51
N ALA A 688 -26.25 -14.86 15.95
CA ALA A 688 -25.08 -15.22 16.73
C ALA A 688 -24.40 -13.97 17.36
N CYS A 689 -24.37 -12.85 16.65
CA CYS A 689 -23.84 -11.59 17.16
C CYS A 689 -24.74 -11.03 18.30
N VAL A 690 -26.06 -11.02 18.14
CA VAL A 690 -26.98 -10.60 19.19
C VAL A 690 -26.85 -11.48 20.46
N ALA A 691 -26.73 -12.79 20.31
CA ALA A 691 -26.52 -13.71 21.42
C ALA A 691 -25.16 -13.50 22.15
N ALA A 692 -24.18 -12.92 21.48
CA ALA A 692 -22.84 -12.63 22.04
C ALA A 692 -22.77 -11.27 22.76
N VAL A 693 -23.80 -10.41 22.64
CA VAL A 693 -23.85 -9.12 23.35
C VAL A 693 -23.94 -9.36 24.86
N GLY A 694 -23.12 -8.66 25.63
CA GLY A 694 -22.98 -8.84 27.07
C GLY A 694 -22.02 -9.96 27.50
N THR A 695 -21.42 -10.68 26.55
CA THR A 695 -20.33 -11.64 26.79
C THR A 695 -18.96 -11.03 26.58
N ALA A 696 -17.88 -11.78 26.76
CA ALA A 696 -16.53 -11.40 26.41
C ALA A 696 -16.34 -11.08 24.90
N GLN A 697 -17.28 -11.49 24.04
CA GLN A 697 -17.27 -11.27 22.59
C GLN A 697 -18.13 -10.07 22.17
N SER A 698 -18.68 -9.31 23.11
CA SER A 698 -19.64 -8.24 22.88
C SER A 698 -19.13 -7.17 21.92
N GLU A 699 -17.87 -6.79 22.03
CA GLU A 699 -17.31 -5.72 21.19
C GLU A 699 -17.29 -6.10 19.70
N GLY A 700 -16.73 -7.28 19.37
CA GLY A 700 -16.73 -7.78 18.00
C GLY A 700 -18.14 -8.03 17.45
N ALA A 701 -19.06 -8.50 18.29
CA ALA A 701 -20.46 -8.71 17.93
C ALA A 701 -21.19 -7.39 17.63
N LEU A 702 -21.01 -6.36 18.47
CA LEU A 702 -21.59 -5.03 18.24
C LEU A 702 -21.03 -4.36 16.99
N TRP A 703 -19.74 -4.53 16.74
CA TRP A 703 -19.12 -4.04 15.51
C TRP A 703 -19.71 -4.71 14.27
N ALA A 704 -19.93 -6.04 14.30
CA ALA A 704 -20.54 -6.77 13.18
C ALA A 704 -22.04 -6.43 12.98
N LEU A 705 -22.75 -6.01 14.01
CA LEU A 705 -24.16 -5.62 13.95
C LEU A 705 -24.38 -4.18 13.44
N ARG A 706 -23.39 -3.32 13.53
CA ARG A 706 -23.42 -1.93 13.00
C ARG A 706 -23.22 -1.88 11.50
#